data_e75e0b4a81d5f26fe2ea5b76dc83a475
#
_entry.id   e75e0b4a81d5f26fe2ea5b76dc83a475
#
_cell.length_a   1.000
_cell.length_b   1.000
_cell.length_c   1.000
_cell.angle_alpha   90.00
_cell.angle_beta   90.00
_cell.angle_gamma   90.00
#
_symmetry.space_group_name_H-M   'P 1'
#
loop_
_entity.id
_entity.type
_entity.pdbx_description
1 polymer ?
#
loop_
_entity_poly.entity_id
_entity_poly.type
_entity_poly.pdbx_seq_one_letter_code
_entity_poly.pdbx_strand_id
1 'polypeptide(L)'
;VTTDHSVNAAPIHLAIVGGGPTCTYVLERLAALVRDRRDAVALEIVIYDLSGEFGPGQVHSPDQTRTSYLNRVVGQVAFAADESVVDAGPLLSASERPTLLDWCRRKFEETGDPVYDMVAEDWPKRFVHGEALRDQFRGYVEILRAAEGVEVTLRQAEVVDLEERGDRFAVLTADGAPAYEADYVLMLTGHSSNRPELDPRQAHLARFADAHPGAHLIPSAYPLERSLDPAHTGPGTTVACLGMGLTGIDVLLYLTEGRGGSFERDADGELVYRPCGAEPDSIVAFSRSGLFTFARPYNEKERDIAALEYKGPFLTTAAVAGLRATVGVPNVIGGAPKRQLDFERHVFPLILLEMALIQYGVLYGTEFRRAAIRAAQPAYEKFLADADAFADHHEAGAFLVAPVEDLARDLADRVDDVLAGRTALAVYGDGGSAGVLPPVDRAVRSFLTVVYGAERAGALLAEAGDPHAFAAAVAAAESPWRHATRAADHRFSWERTINPVPVPEGGYASPEEYVETFLDFLDRDIRWAAQGNLSNPAKAAADAAWRDMRGVVIEAVDFGGLLASSHRTFLNVYTPHHNRLCQGASVEAMEKVTALIKSGRVDISVGPGARVECDEERGLFRVSGPATGAERYADALVDARVHGFDAERDVMPVYPNLLRRGIVRKWANPGIGEADFVPGGLDLTPEFHPVRADGRVESRITFLGPPSEGVMYHQIGALRPNKDHHVIRDILCWIHAFMPQESPAGGKTKELERNPS
;
A
#
# COMPACT_ATOMS: atom_id res chain seq x y z
N VAL A 1 -45.60 2.52 43.54
CA VAL A 1 -45.65 3.51 42.46
C VAL A 1 -44.26 3.50 41.87
N THR A 2 -44.06 2.64 40.91
CA THR A 2 -42.87 2.61 40.04
C THR A 2 -43.07 3.68 38.98
N THR A 3 -42.35 4.76 39.08
CA THR A 3 -42.26 5.77 38.04
C THR A 3 -41.45 5.17 36.88
N ASP A 4 -42.15 4.87 35.82
CA ASP A 4 -41.62 4.51 34.51
C ASP A 4 -40.95 5.77 33.92
N HIS A 5 -39.63 5.85 34.02
CA HIS A 5 -38.83 6.86 33.32
C HIS A 5 -38.33 6.31 31.98
N SER A 6 -39.25 5.89 31.10
CA SER A 6 -38.93 5.77 29.69
C SER A 6 -38.84 7.20 29.14
N VAL A 7 -37.66 7.76 29.17
CA VAL A 7 -37.34 8.98 28.38
C VAL A 7 -37.41 8.57 26.90
N ASN A 8 -38.52 8.92 26.24
CA ASN A 8 -38.64 8.85 24.78
C ASN A 8 -37.66 9.91 24.16
N ALA A 9 -36.38 9.63 24.13
CA ALA A 9 -35.45 10.41 23.36
C ALA A 9 -35.80 10.16 21.87
N ALA A 10 -35.91 11.23 21.06
CA ALA A 10 -36.11 11.08 19.65
C ALA A 10 -34.90 10.32 19.03
N PRO A 11 -35.12 9.43 18.06
CA PRO A 11 -34.04 8.67 17.46
C PRO A 11 -33.02 9.59 16.79
N ILE A 12 -31.76 9.25 16.93
CA ILE A 12 -30.68 9.86 16.14
C ILE A 12 -30.70 9.27 14.74
N HIS A 13 -30.78 10.11 13.72
CA HIS A 13 -30.81 9.70 12.31
C HIS A 13 -29.41 9.76 11.73
N LEU A 14 -28.82 8.60 11.41
CA LEU A 14 -27.50 8.46 10.79
C LEU A 14 -27.62 8.00 9.34
N ALA A 15 -27.09 8.77 8.41
CA ALA A 15 -26.87 8.34 7.04
C ALA A 15 -25.43 7.89 6.85
N ILE A 16 -25.21 6.70 6.30
CA ILE A 16 -23.90 6.20 5.87
C ILE A 16 -23.88 6.11 4.35
N VAL A 17 -22.96 6.82 3.70
CA VAL A 17 -22.82 6.84 2.24
C VAL A 17 -21.60 6.05 1.83
N GLY A 18 -21.83 4.86 1.29
CA GLY A 18 -20.83 3.85 0.95
C GLY A 18 -20.92 2.62 1.85
N GLY A 19 -21.37 1.50 1.29
CA GLY A 19 -21.59 0.23 1.98
C GLY A 19 -20.42 -0.75 1.90
N GLY A 20 -19.19 -0.28 1.59
CA GLY A 20 -18.01 -1.12 1.38
C GLY A 20 -17.29 -1.57 2.66
N PRO A 21 -16.01 -2.01 2.55
CA PRO A 21 -15.25 -2.57 3.68
C PRO A 21 -15.16 -1.66 4.90
N THR A 22 -14.95 -0.36 4.72
CA THR A 22 -14.89 0.60 5.83
C THR A 22 -16.22 0.66 6.58
N CYS A 23 -17.36 0.56 5.86
CA CYS A 23 -18.67 0.47 6.48
C CYS A 23 -18.81 -0.79 7.35
N THR A 24 -18.28 -1.93 6.90
CA THR A 24 -18.25 -3.17 7.69
C THR A 24 -17.55 -2.96 9.03
N TYR A 25 -16.38 -2.29 9.02
CA TYR A 25 -15.63 -2.00 10.26
C TYR A 25 -16.33 -0.99 11.16
N VAL A 26 -17.00 0.01 10.58
CA VAL A 26 -17.85 0.98 11.32
C VAL A 26 -19.00 0.25 12.01
N LEU A 27 -19.70 -0.63 11.29
CA LEU A 27 -20.84 -1.39 11.85
C LEU A 27 -20.39 -2.34 12.98
N GLU A 28 -19.22 -2.93 12.86
CA GLU A 28 -18.63 -3.75 13.92
C GLU A 28 -18.46 -2.93 15.21
N ARG A 29 -17.88 -1.74 15.12
CA ARG A 29 -17.71 -0.86 16.29
C ARG A 29 -19.04 -0.40 16.85
N LEU A 30 -20.00 -0.01 16.01
CA LEU A 30 -21.36 0.35 16.44
C LEU A 30 -22.06 -0.83 17.15
N ALA A 31 -21.98 -2.04 16.58
CA ALA A 31 -22.58 -3.23 17.14
C ALA A 31 -22.00 -3.57 18.54
N ALA A 32 -20.68 -3.46 18.70
CA ALA A 32 -20.02 -3.67 19.97
C ALA A 32 -20.48 -2.66 21.04
N LEU A 33 -20.54 -1.36 20.68
CA LEU A 33 -20.96 -0.29 21.60
C LEU A 33 -22.44 -0.38 21.98
N VAL A 34 -23.31 -0.62 21.00
CA VAL A 34 -24.76 -0.73 21.25
C VAL A 34 -25.08 -1.90 22.17
N ARG A 35 -24.41 -3.05 21.97
CA ARG A 35 -24.60 -4.25 22.80
C ARG A 35 -24.12 -4.07 24.24
N ASP A 36 -23.08 -3.28 24.49
CA ASP A 36 -22.50 -3.05 25.80
C ASP A 36 -23.33 -2.05 26.65
N ARG A 37 -24.12 -1.20 25.99
CA ARG A 37 -24.94 -0.18 26.69
C ARG A 37 -26.07 -0.80 27.48
N ARG A 38 -26.30 -0.24 28.67
CA ARG A 38 -27.41 -0.63 29.54
C ARG A 38 -28.72 0.05 29.19
N ASP A 39 -28.63 1.26 28.63
CA ASP A 39 -29.77 2.06 28.21
C ASP A 39 -30.05 1.88 26.73
N ALA A 40 -31.32 1.80 26.36
CA ALA A 40 -31.73 1.71 24.94
C ALA A 40 -31.24 2.93 24.14
N VAL A 41 -30.64 2.69 23.01
CA VAL A 41 -30.20 3.73 22.07
C VAL A 41 -31.24 3.85 20.98
N ALA A 42 -31.92 4.99 20.89
CA ALA A 42 -32.81 5.25 19.78
C ALA A 42 -31.94 5.71 18.58
N LEU A 43 -31.72 4.82 17.59
CA LEU A 43 -30.84 5.04 16.45
C LEU A 43 -31.44 4.49 15.16
N GLU A 44 -31.62 5.34 14.18
CA GLU A 44 -32.06 4.98 12.83
C GLU A 44 -30.88 5.16 11.86
N ILE A 45 -30.45 4.07 11.22
CA ILE A 45 -29.31 4.03 10.30
C ILE A 45 -29.81 3.73 8.91
N VAL A 46 -29.50 4.61 7.95
CA VAL A 46 -29.71 4.33 6.51
C VAL A 46 -28.36 4.25 5.82
N ILE A 47 -28.05 3.07 5.23
CA ILE A 47 -26.80 2.81 4.51
C ILE A 47 -27.07 2.82 3.02
N TYR A 48 -26.38 3.69 2.31
CA TYR A 48 -26.47 3.82 0.85
C TYR A 48 -25.26 3.17 0.20
N ASP A 49 -25.50 2.38 -0.85
CA ASP A 49 -24.45 1.86 -1.73
C ASP A 49 -24.91 1.91 -3.18
N LEU A 50 -24.05 2.39 -4.07
CA LEU A 50 -24.32 2.53 -5.50
C LEU A 50 -24.58 1.18 -6.17
N SER A 51 -23.77 0.19 -5.85
CA SER A 51 -23.83 -1.15 -6.47
C SER A 51 -24.85 -2.07 -5.81
N GLY A 52 -25.20 -1.82 -4.54
CA GLY A 52 -25.95 -2.75 -3.70
C GLY A 52 -25.10 -3.88 -3.12
N GLU A 53 -23.79 -3.87 -3.34
CA GLU A 53 -22.81 -4.83 -2.79
C GLU A 53 -22.40 -4.42 -1.38
N PHE A 54 -23.33 -4.59 -0.44
CA PHE A 54 -23.10 -4.23 0.96
C PHE A 54 -22.09 -5.16 1.64
N GLY A 55 -21.07 -4.57 2.24
CA GLY A 55 -19.93 -5.20 2.88
C GLY A 55 -18.68 -5.17 2.00
N PRO A 56 -18.65 -5.86 0.85
CA PRO A 56 -17.47 -5.88 0.00
C PRO A 56 -17.30 -4.59 -0.83
N GLY A 57 -18.37 -3.90 -1.17
CA GLY A 57 -18.35 -2.85 -2.18
C GLY A 57 -17.93 -3.39 -3.55
N GLN A 58 -17.80 -2.49 -4.54
CA GLN A 58 -17.55 -2.89 -5.92
C GLN A 58 -16.18 -3.56 -6.13
N VAL A 59 -15.12 -3.07 -5.48
CA VAL A 59 -13.74 -3.57 -5.68
C VAL A 59 -13.53 -4.98 -5.15
N HIS A 60 -14.24 -5.35 -4.11
CA HIS A 60 -14.19 -6.67 -3.50
C HIS A 60 -15.43 -7.52 -3.80
N SER A 61 -16.24 -7.17 -4.81
CA SER A 61 -17.43 -7.94 -5.15
C SER A 61 -17.12 -9.45 -5.22
N PRO A 62 -17.89 -10.32 -4.55
CA PRO A 62 -17.74 -11.76 -4.70
C PRO A 62 -18.00 -12.28 -6.10
N ASP A 63 -18.75 -11.52 -6.89
CA ASP A 63 -19.11 -11.87 -8.27
C ASP A 63 -18.08 -11.41 -9.31
N GLN A 64 -16.94 -10.86 -8.84
CA GLN A 64 -15.82 -10.48 -9.72
C GLN A 64 -15.04 -11.69 -10.24
N THR A 65 -14.16 -11.45 -11.22
CA THR A 65 -13.24 -12.44 -11.76
C THR A 65 -12.44 -13.16 -10.66
N ARG A 66 -12.20 -14.44 -10.89
CA ARG A 66 -11.40 -15.28 -9.98
C ARG A 66 -9.89 -15.14 -10.19
N THR A 67 -9.44 -14.26 -11.09
CA THR A 67 -8.03 -14.03 -11.39
C THR A 67 -7.35 -12.98 -10.51
N SER A 68 -8.12 -12.03 -9.97
CA SER A 68 -7.59 -10.96 -9.13
C SER A 68 -7.20 -11.45 -7.74
N TYR A 69 -6.01 -11.04 -7.27
CA TYR A 69 -5.50 -11.35 -5.94
C TYR A 69 -5.75 -10.20 -4.96
N LEU A 70 -5.92 -10.53 -3.70
CA LEU A 70 -5.74 -9.56 -2.63
C LEU A 70 -4.24 -9.26 -2.48
N ASN A 71 -3.85 -8.02 -2.27
CA ASN A 71 -2.44 -7.66 -2.07
C ASN A 71 -1.97 -7.85 -0.61
N ARG A 72 -2.54 -8.84 0.08
CA ARG A 72 -2.28 -9.17 1.48
C ARG A 72 -2.52 -10.65 1.70
N VAL A 73 -1.65 -11.30 2.48
CA VAL A 73 -1.85 -12.71 2.84
C VAL A 73 -3.06 -12.88 3.75
N VAL A 74 -3.67 -14.06 3.71
CA VAL A 74 -4.94 -14.35 4.41
C VAL A 74 -4.82 -14.15 5.92
N GLY A 75 -3.68 -14.48 6.53
CA GLY A 75 -3.42 -14.28 7.95
C GLY A 75 -3.33 -12.81 8.41
N GLN A 76 -3.24 -11.87 7.47
CA GLN A 76 -3.13 -10.43 7.75
C GLN A 76 -4.45 -9.67 7.63
N VAL A 77 -5.59 -10.32 7.55
CA VAL A 77 -6.88 -9.67 7.32
C VAL A 77 -7.83 -9.96 8.47
N ALA A 78 -8.34 -8.90 9.06
CA ALA A 78 -9.39 -8.93 10.09
C ALA A 78 -10.58 -8.08 9.67
N PHE A 79 -11.71 -8.22 10.37
CA PHE A 79 -12.95 -7.50 10.11
C PHE A 79 -13.43 -6.70 11.34
N ALA A 80 -12.76 -6.87 12.47
CA ALA A 80 -13.14 -6.32 13.76
C ALA A 80 -11.92 -5.82 14.52
N ALA A 81 -12.16 -4.95 15.51
CA ALA A 81 -11.17 -4.62 16.52
C ALA A 81 -10.92 -5.83 17.43
N ASP A 82 -9.67 -5.97 17.88
CA ASP A 82 -9.24 -6.98 18.84
C ASP A 82 -8.53 -6.33 20.04
N GLU A 83 -8.01 -7.15 20.94
CA GLU A 83 -7.36 -6.74 22.18
C GLU A 83 -6.08 -5.90 21.98
N SER A 84 -5.54 -5.84 20.76
CA SER A 84 -4.37 -5.02 20.41
C SER A 84 -4.72 -3.56 20.13
N VAL A 85 -6.01 -3.27 19.88
CA VAL A 85 -6.47 -1.92 19.54
C VAL A 85 -6.64 -1.11 20.82
N VAL A 86 -5.85 -0.04 20.95
CA VAL A 86 -5.89 0.84 22.11
C VAL A 86 -7.19 1.63 22.12
N ASP A 87 -7.84 1.74 23.28
CA ASP A 87 -9.11 2.47 23.50
C ASP A 87 -10.26 2.01 22.58
N ALA A 88 -10.23 0.74 22.14
CA ALA A 88 -11.31 0.18 21.32
C ALA A 88 -12.68 0.19 21.99
N GLY A 89 -12.72 0.29 23.32
CA GLY A 89 -13.95 0.11 24.09
C GLY A 89 -14.36 -1.37 24.15
N PRO A 90 -15.67 -1.68 24.22
CA PRO A 90 -16.14 -3.04 24.27
C PRO A 90 -15.84 -3.79 22.95
N LEU A 91 -15.52 -5.07 23.07
CA LEU A 91 -15.29 -5.97 21.94
C LEU A 91 -16.45 -6.95 21.81
N LEU A 92 -16.80 -7.30 20.58
CA LEU A 92 -17.68 -8.44 20.32
C LEU A 92 -17.02 -9.74 20.79
N SER A 93 -17.76 -10.84 20.92
CA SER A 93 -17.17 -12.14 21.27
C SER A 93 -16.18 -12.61 20.18
N ALA A 94 -15.20 -13.44 20.55
CA ALA A 94 -14.21 -13.96 19.60
C ALA A 94 -14.84 -14.68 18.40
N SER A 95 -15.97 -15.38 18.60
CA SER A 95 -16.69 -16.06 17.52
C SER A 95 -17.37 -15.11 16.52
N GLU A 96 -17.63 -13.87 16.92
CA GLU A 96 -18.23 -12.81 16.10
C GLU A 96 -17.16 -11.92 15.44
N ARG A 97 -15.90 -12.14 15.76
CA ARG A 97 -14.73 -11.40 15.25
C ARG A 97 -13.73 -12.33 14.52
N PRO A 98 -14.18 -13.21 13.60
CA PRO A 98 -13.23 -14.09 12.90
C PRO A 98 -12.26 -13.25 12.06
N THR A 99 -11.02 -13.74 11.95
CA THR A 99 -10.10 -13.30 10.90
C THR A 99 -10.54 -13.87 9.55
N LEU A 100 -9.93 -13.39 8.44
CA LEU A 100 -10.19 -13.99 7.13
C LEU A 100 -9.75 -15.46 7.09
N LEU A 101 -8.64 -15.80 7.75
CA LEU A 101 -8.18 -17.19 7.85
C LEU A 101 -9.19 -18.08 8.60
N ASP A 102 -9.75 -17.59 9.73
CA ASP A 102 -10.77 -18.36 10.48
C ASP A 102 -12.05 -18.54 9.64
N TRP A 103 -12.42 -17.52 8.89
CA TRP A 103 -13.55 -17.58 7.98
C TRP A 103 -13.30 -18.60 6.85
N CYS A 104 -12.12 -18.60 6.22
CA CYS A 104 -11.74 -19.55 5.18
C CYS A 104 -11.77 -21.00 5.70
N ARG A 105 -11.23 -21.25 6.89
CA ARG A 105 -11.25 -22.61 7.51
C ARG A 105 -12.67 -23.12 7.69
N ARG A 106 -13.57 -22.31 8.26
CA ARG A 106 -14.99 -22.68 8.39
C ARG A 106 -15.61 -22.96 7.02
N LYS A 107 -15.33 -22.09 6.04
CA LYS A 107 -15.89 -22.24 4.69
C LYS A 107 -15.40 -23.51 4.00
N PHE A 108 -14.14 -23.86 4.17
CA PHE A 108 -13.59 -25.12 3.70
C PHE A 108 -14.23 -26.34 4.38
N GLU A 109 -14.43 -26.30 5.70
CA GLU A 109 -15.14 -27.34 6.44
C GLU A 109 -16.59 -27.52 5.96
N GLU A 110 -17.28 -26.43 5.62
CA GLU A 110 -18.65 -26.42 5.11
C GLU A 110 -18.79 -26.92 3.67
N THR A 111 -17.86 -26.55 2.79
CA THR A 111 -18.01 -26.71 1.34
C THR A 111 -17.08 -27.75 0.73
N GLY A 112 -15.92 -27.99 1.33
CA GLY A 112 -14.83 -28.77 0.74
C GLY A 112 -14.16 -28.15 -0.47
N ASP A 113 -14.44 -26.87 -0.78
CA ASP A 113 -13.87 -26.19 -1.95
C ASP A 113 -12.40 -25.78 -1.65
N PRO A 114 -11.44 -26.29 -2.44
CA PRO A 114 -10.01 -26.03 -2.24
C PRO A 114 -9.64 -24.54 -2.25
N VAL A 115 -10.47 -23.66 -2.80
CA VAL A 115 -10.20 -22.22 -2.82
C VAL A 115 -10.14 -21.60 -1.42
N TYR A 116 -10.75 -22.26 -0.43
CA TYR A 116 -10.75 -21.84 0.96
C TYR A 116 -9.74 -22.61 1.84
N ASP A 117 -9.09 -23.67 1.30
CA ASP A 117 -8.04 -24.41 2.01
C ASP A 117 -6.73 -23.60 2.00
N MET A 118 -6.58 -22.74 3.01
CA MET A 118 -5.50 -21.76 3.09
C MET A 118 -4.73 -21.86 4.40
N VAL A 119 -3.43 -21.58 4.33
CA VAL A 119 -2.57 -21.29 5.48
C VAL A 119 -2.30 -19.80 5.58
N ALA A 120 -1.80 -19.33 6.72
CA ALA A 120 -1.68 -17.89 7.03
C ALA A 120 -0.86 -17.07 6.01
N GLU A 121 0.07 -17.73 5.33
CA GLU A 121 0.99 -17.15 4.35
C GLU A 121 0.43 -17.10 2.92
N ASP A 122 -0.72 -17.73 2.66
CA ASP A 122 -1.33 -17.77 1.33
C ASP A 122 -1.93 -16.42 0.91
N TRP A 123 -1.92 -16.20 -0.40
CA TRP A 123 -2.50 -15.03 -1.02
C TRP A 123 -3.92 -15.33 -1.53
N PRO A 124 -4.97 -14.85 -0.84
CA PRO A 124 -6.34 -15.15 -1.23
C PRO A 124 -6.71 -14.42 -2.52
N LYS A 125 -7.62 -15.01 -3.27
CA LYS A 125 -8.31 -14.29 -4.34
C LYS A 125 -9.19 -13.21 -3.74
N ARG A 126 -9.35 -12.09 -4.47
CA ARG A 126 -10.08 -10.92 -3.97
C ARG A 126 -11.56 -11.23 -3.70
N PHE A 127 -12.19 -12.09 -4.49
CA PHE A 127 -13.58 -12.50 -4.28
C PHE A 127 -13.79 -13.23 -2.95
N VAL A 128 -12.80 -14.03 -2.48
CA VAL A 128 -12.86 -14.71 -1.17
C VAL A 128 -12.95 -13.72 -0.02
N HIS A 129 -12.14 -12.65 -0.09
CA HIS A 129 -12.25 -11.54 0.87
C HIS A 129 -13.62 -10.85 0.78
N GLY A 130 -14.16 -10.71 -0.43
CA GLY A 130 -15.48 -10.14 -0.65
C GLY A 130 -16.61 -10.95 -0.05
N GLU A 131 -16.57 -12.29 -0.20
CA GLU A 131 -17.55 -13.19 0.44
C GLU A 131 -17.49 -13.05 1.97
N ALA A 132 -16.29 -13.04 2.54
CA ALA A 132 -16.11 -12.87 3.97
C ALA A 132 -16.62 -11.50 4.45
N LEU A 133 -16.34 -10.42 3.74
CA LEU A 133 -16.87 -9.08 4.05
C LEU A 133 -18.39 -9.03 4.01
N ARG A 134 -19.02 -9.67 3.01
CA ARG A 134 -20.48 -9.76 2.90
C ARG A 134 -21.10 -10.48 4.10
N ASP A 135 -20.50 -11.58 4.52
CA ASP A 135 -20.96 -12.35 5.69
C ASP A 135 -20.80 -11.56 6.98
N GLN A 136 -19.64 -10.91 7.20
CA GLN A 136 -19.40 -10.10 8.39
C GLN A 136 -20.32 -8.88 8.46
N PHE A 137 -20.49 -8.16 7.35
CA PHE A 137 -21.41 -7.04 7.26
C PHE A 137 -22.84 -7.45 7.67
N ARG A 138 -23.35 -8.55 7.12
CA ARG A 138 -24.68 -9.07 7.47
C ARG A 138 -24.78 -9.40 8.96
N GLY A 139 -23.78 -10.07 9.52
CA GLY A 139 -23.74 -10.39 10.93
C GLY A 139 -23.81 -9.15 11.83
N TYR A 140 -23.06 -8.09 11.50
CA TYR A 140 -23.08 -6.85 12.27
C TYR A 140 -24.42 -6.09 12.13
N VAL A 141 -25.02 -6.10 10.96
CA VAL A 141 -26.38 -5.54 10.74
C VAL A 141 -27.40 -6.31 11.57
N GLU A 142 -27.32 -7.65 11.65
CA GLU A 142 -28.23 -8.47 12.46
C GLU A 142 -28.08 -8.16 13.96
N ILE A 143 -26.85 -7.98 14.45
CA ILE A 143 -26.58 -7.59 15.83
C ILE A 143 -27.23 -6.23 16.13
N LEU A 144 -27.07 -5.26 15.23
CA LEU A 144 -27.66 -3.92 15.41
C LEU A 144 -29.19 -3.97 15.39
N ARG A 145 -29.79 -4.70 14.44
CA ARG A 145 -31.26 -4.85 14.34
C ARG A 145 -31.88 -5.59 15.51
N ALA A 146 -31.12 -6.45 16.19
CA ALA A 146 -31.56 -7.14 17.37
C ALA A 146 -31.57 -6.26 18.64
N ALA A 147 -30.90 -5.10 18.59
CA ALA A 147 -30.85 -4.17 19.71
C ALA A 147 -32.14 -3.33 19.77
N GLU A 148 -32.68 -3.14 20.98
CA GLU A 148 -33.87 -2.34 21.19
C GLU A 148 -33.65 -0.86 20.82
N GLY A 149 -34.55 -0.31 19.99
CA GLY A 149 -34.49 1.08 19.54
C GLY A 149 -33.54 1.33 18.35
N VAL A 150 -32.93 0.29 17.77
CA VAL A 150 -32.07 0.43 16.62
C VAL A 150 -32.72 -0.08 15.34
N GLU A 151 -32.83 0.77 14.32
CA GLU A 151 -33.31 0.42 13.00
C GLU A 151 -32.18 0.56 11.98
N VAL A 152 -32.01 -0.43 11.06
CA VAL A 152 -31.01 -0.38 9.98
C VAL A 152 -31.68 -0.67 8.65
N THR A 153 -31.61 0.30 7.73
CA THR A 153 -32.13 0.21 6.36
C THR A 153 -30.96 0.21 5.38
N LEU A 154 -30.96 -0.76 4.46
CA LEU A 154 -30.01 -0.84 3.36
C LEU A 154 -30.68 -0.32 2.08
N ARG A 155 -30.04 0.62 1.38
CA ARG A 155 -30.60 1.25 0.19
C ARG A 155 -29.60 1.26 -0.94
N GLN A 156 -29.90 0.55 -2.02
CA GLN A 156 -29.14 0.66 -3.27
C GLN A 156 -29.53 1.95 -3.97
N ALA A 157 -28.68 2.97 -3.91
CA ALA A 157 -28.87 4.24 -4.56
C ALA A 157 -27.55 5.02 -4.63
N GLU A 158 -27.38 5.82 -5.68
CA GLU A 158 -26.32 6.81 -5.78
C GLU A 158 -26.73 8.07 -5.02
N VAL A 159 -25.97 8.42 -3.98
CA VAL A 159 -26.12 9.71 -3.30
C VAL A 159 -25.42 10.78 -4.15
N VAL A 160 -26.19 11.77 -4.59
CA VAL A 160 -25.69 12.80 -5.51
C VAL A 160 -25.49 14.15 -4.82
N ASP A 161 -26.13 14.40 -3.67
CA ASP A 161 -26.01 15.68 -2.97
C ASP A 161 -26.42 15.56 -1.49
N LEU A 162 -25.94 16.50 -0.67
CA LEU A 162 -26.43 16.76 0.69
C LEU A 162 -26.94 18.19 0.77
N GLU A 163 -28.20 18.36 1.16
CA GLU A 163 -28.84 19.66 1.29
C GLU A 163 -29.13 20.00 2.74
N GLU A 164 -28.67 21.16 3.19
CA GLU A 164 -28.88 21.62 4.57
C GLU A 164 -30.36 22.01 4.76
N ARG A 165 -31.04 21.38 5.73
CA ARG A 165 -32.43 21.65 6.11
C ARG A 165 -32.54 21.88 7.61
N GLY A 166 -32.37 23.12 8.01
CA GLY A 166 -32.31 23.49 9.45
C GLY A 166 -31.11 22.87 10.13
N ASP A 167 -31.35 22.02 11.12
CA ASP A 167 -30.33 21.32 11.89
C ASP A 167 -29.96 19.93 11.33
N ARG A 168 -30.55 19.52 10.17
CA ARG A 168 -30.35 18.24 9.50
C ARG A 168 -29.81 18.39 8.10
N PHE A 169 -29.35 17.28 7.55
CA PHE A 169 -29.01 17.15 6.13
C PHE A 169 -29.99 16.22 5.40
N ALA A 170 -30.58 16.70 4.33
CA ALA A 170 -31.33 15.87 3.39
C ALA A 170 -30.38 15.17 2.45
N VAL A 171 -30.37 13.84 2.45
CA VAL A 171 -29.60 12.99 1.54
C VAL A 171 -30.35 12.81 0.25
N LEU A 172 -29.84 13.35 -0.84
CA LEU A 172 -30.47 13.30 -2.18
C LEU A 172 -29.83 12.19 -3.02
N THR A 173 -30.70 11.41 -3.69
CA THR A 173 -30.30 10.28 -4.52
C THR A 173 -30.65 10.49 -5.99
N ALA A 174 -29.90 9.89 -6.90
CA ALA A 174 -30.07 10.03 -8.35
C ALA A 174 -31.43 9.53 -8.86
N ASP A 175 -32.05 8.59 -8.16
CA ASP A 175 -33.36 8.03 -8.47
C ASP A 175 -34.56 8.99 -8.17
N GLY A 176 -34.27 10.15 -7.55
CA GLY A 176 -35.27 11.14 -7.18
C GLY A 176 -36.21 10.68 -6.06
N ALA A 177 -35.88 9.62 -5.33
CA ALA A 177 -36.69 9.17 -4.21
C ALA A 177 -36.74 10.23 -3.07
N PRO A 178 -37.76 10.19 -2.18
CA PRO A 178 -37.82 11.12 -1.05
C PRO A 178 -36.51 11.15 -0.25
N ALA A 179 -36.04 12.36 0.01
CA ALA A 179 -34.81 12.56 0.76
C ALA A 179 -34.96 12.05 2.20
N TYR A 180 -33.91 11.39 2.69
CA TYR A 180 -33.79 11.06 4.09
C TYR A 180 -33.11 12.21 4.84
N GLU A 181 -33.71 12.67 5.95
CA GLU A 181 -33.16 13.74 6.76
C GLU A 181 -32.34 13.17 7.92
N ALA A 182 -31.03 13.34 7.85
CA ALA A 182 -30.07 12.82 8.81
C ALA A 182 -29.57 13.89 9.78
N ASP A 183 -29.44 13.56 11.04
CA ASP A 183 -28.74 14.36 12.05
C ASP A 183 -27.22 14.33 11.80
N TYR A 184 -26.71 13.16 11.37
CA TYR A 184 -25.31 12.93 11.05
C TYR A 184 -25.16 12.18 9.72
N VAL A 185 -24.12 12.54 8.96
CA VAL A 185 -23.77 11.88 7.69
C VAL A 185 -22.32 11.38 7.75
N LEU A 186 -22.14 10.08 7.55
CA LEU A 186 -20.83 9.45 7.46
C LEU A 186 -20.53 9.06 6.02
N MET A 187 -19.51 9.69 5.42
CA MET A 187 -19.12 9.50 4.03
C MET A 187 -17.99 8.47 3.93
N LEU A 188 -18.30 7.30 3.37
CA LEU A 188 -17.42 6.13 3.22
C LEU A 188 -17.35 5.68 1.75
N THR A 189 -17.34 6.60 0.82
CA THR A 189 -17.53 6.34 -0.61
C THR A 189 -16.41 5.54 -1.27
N GLY A 190 -15.26 5.38 -0.59
CA GLY A 190 -14.11 4.65 -1.14
C GLY A 190 -13.42 5.41 -2.27
N HIS A 191 -12.56 4.70 -3.02
CA HIS A 191 -11.91 5.23 -4.20
C HIS A 191 -12.85 5.24 -5.40
N SER A 192 -12.82 6.35 -6.15
CA SER A 192 -13.53 6.54 -7.42
C SER A 192 -12.54 6.85 -8.54
N SER A 193 -13.03 7.28 -9.67
CA SER A 193 -12.23 7.81 -10.77
C SER A 193 -12.52 9.30 -10.98
N ASN A 194 -11.66 9.96 -11.74
CA ASN A 194 -11.86 11.34 -12.16
C ASN A 194 -12.57 11.39 -13.50
N ARG A 195 -13.37 12.43 -13.73
CA ARG A 195 -14.06 12.69 -14.98
C ARG A 195 -13.06 12.94 -16.11
N PRO A 196 -12.98 12.08 -17.14
CA PRO A 196 -11.95 12.18 -18.17
C PRO A 196 -12.01 13.47 -18.97
N GLU A 197 -13.19 14.06 -19.15
CA GLU A 197 -13.38 15.33 -19.87
C GLU A 197 -12.73 16.53 -19.18
N LEU A 198 -12.40 16.43 -17.89
CA LEU A 198 -11.70 17.46 -17.12
C LEU A 198 -10.17 17.33 -17.16
N ASP A 199 -9.65 16.25 -17.74
CA ASP A 199 -8.23 16.09 -18.05
C ASP A 199 -8.00 16.33 -19.55
N PRO A 200 -7.20 17.32 -19.96
CA PRO A 200 -7.03 17.65 -21.40
C PRO A 200 -6.52 16.49 -22.24
N ARG A 201 -5.66 15.63 -21.66
CA ARG A 201 -5.11 14.46 -22.35
C ARG A 201 -6.16 13.36 -22.49
N GLN A 202 -6.88 13.04 -21.44
CA GLN A 202 -7.96 12.05 -21.48
C GLN A 202 -9.08 12.50 -22.42
N ALA A 203 -9.46 13.79 -22.37
CA ALA A 203 -10.43 14.38 -23.28
C ALA A 203 -9.98 14.33 -24.76
N HIS A 204 -8.67 14.46 -25.03
CA HIS A 204 -8.13 14.29 -26.38
C HIS A 204 -8.23 12.83 -26.86
N LEU A 205 -7.80 11.88 -26.02
CA LEU A 205 -7.89 10.44 -26.34
C LEU A 205 -9.35 9.99 -26.53
N ALA A 206 -10.29 10.52 -25.73
CA ALA A 206 -11.71 10.20 -25.86
C ALA A 206 -12.28 10.72 -27.20
N ARG A 207 -12.00 11.98 -27.57
CA ARG A 207 -12.44 12.53 -28.85
C ARG A 207 -11.88 11.76 -30.04
N PHE A 208 -10.63 11.31 -29.95
CA PHE A 208 -10.01 10.47 -30.98
C PHE A 208 -10.74 9.14 -31.11
N ALA A 209 -10.99 8.45 -29.99
CA ALA A 209 -11.74 7.18 -29.98
C ALA A 209 -13.17 7.35 -30.55
N ASP A 210 -13.86 8.44 -30.18
CA ASP A 210 -15.20 8.75 -30.72
C ASP A 210 -15.20 8.97 -32.26
N ALA A 211 -14.10 9.48 -32.79
CA ALA A 211 -13.96 9.77 -34.24
C ALA A 211 -13.51 8.55 -35.06
N HIS A 212 -12.87 7.54 -34.42
CA HIS A 212 -12.29 6.39 -35.08
C HIS A 212 -12.85 5.06 -34.57
N PRO A 213 -13.70 4.38 -35.33
CA PRO A 213 -14.39 3.15 -34.91
C PRO A 213 -13.45 1.99 -34.56
N GLY A 214 -12.19 2.03 -35.02
CA GLY A 214 -11.16 1.03 -34.68
C GLY A 214 -10.41 1.31 -33.36
N ALA A 215 -10.63 2.47 -32.74
CA ALA A 215 -9.96 2.86 -31.49
C ALA A 215 -10.96 2.89 -30.32
N HIS A 216 -10.63 2.19 -29.24
CA HIS A 216 -11.45 2.15 -28.05
C HIS A 216 -10.70 2.66 -26.82
N LEU A 217 -11.21 3.72 -26.17
CA LEU A 217 -10.67 4.19 -24.89
C LEU A 217 -11.46 3.59 -23.73
N ILE A 218 -10.76 2.95 -22.80
CA ILE A 218 -11.30 2.43 -21.54
C ILE A 218 -10.67 3.25 -20.40
N PRO A 219 -11.34 4.30 -19.93
CA PRO A 219 -10.76 5.30 -19.01
C PRO A 219 -10.59 4.79 -17.59
N SER A 220 -11.21 3.65 -17.25
CA SER A 220 -11.05 2.97 -15.96
C SER A 220 -11.18 1.46 -16.16
N ALA A 221 -10.26 0.71 -15.60
CA ALA A 221 -10.24 -0.75 -15.75
C ALA A 221 -11.37 -1.45 -14.97
N TYR A 222 -11.80 -0.91 -13.83
CA TYR A 222 -12.80 -1.55 -12.98
C TYR A 222 -14.24 -1.05 -13.25
N PRO A 223 -15.24 -1.95 -13.13
CA PRO A 223 -15.13 -3.41 -12.97
C PRO A 223 -14.64 -4.08 -14.26
N LEU A 224 -13.67 -5.00 -14.15
CA LEU A 224 -13.00 -5.62 -15.30
C LEU A 224 -13.99 -6.25 -16.29
N GLU A 225 -15.01 -6.95 -15.79
CA GLU A 225 -16.02 -7.68 -16.55
C GLU A 225 -16.88 -6.77 -17.43
N ARG A 226 -17.05 -5.51 -17.02
CA ARG A 226 -17.84 -4.51 -17.78
C ARG A 226 -16.97 -3.66 -18.67
N SER A 227 -15.79 -3.28 -18.16
CA SER A 227 -14.89 -2.33 -18.84
C SER A 227 -14.13 -3.00 -19.98
N LEU A 228 -13.75 -4.27 -19.81
CA LEU A 228 -12.97 -5.02 -20.79
C LEU A 228 -13.86 -5.95 -21.64
N ASP A 229 -14.80 -5.34 -22.41
CA ASP A 229 -15.70 -6.07 -23.28
C ASP A 229 -14.90 -6.87 -24.34
N PRO A 230 -15.16 -8.19 -24.52
CA PRO A 230 -14.57 -9.00 -25.56
C PRO A 230 -14.69 -8.44 -26.98
N ALA A 231 -15.72 -7.66 -27.26
CA ALA A 231 -15.90 -7.02 -28.58
C ALA A 231 -14.76 -6.06 -28.92
N HIS A 232 -14.07 -5.50 -27.91
CA HIS A 232 -13.01 -4.51 -28.08
C HIS A 232 -11.66 -4.97 -27.54
N THR A 233 -11.63 -6.06 -26.77
CA THR A 233 -10.43 -6.58 -26.13
C THR A 233 -10.28 -8.10 -26.31
N GLY A 234 -10.88 -8.66 -27.36
CA GLY A 234 -10.87 -10.07 -27.68
C GLY A 234 -9.90 -10.45 -28.81
N PRO A 235 -10.08 -11.64 -29.43
CA PRO A 235 -9.25 -12.11 -30.54
C PRO A 235 -9.23 -11.12 -31.69
N GLY A 236 -8.07 -10.96 -32.32
CA GLY A 236 -7.85 -10.02 -33.43
C GLY A 236 -7.57 -8.58 -32.99
N THR A 237 -7.48 -8.31 -31.68
CA THR A 237 -7.20 -6.96 -31.16
C THR A 237 -5.84 -6.90 -30.46
N THR A 238 -5.23 -5.73 -30.48
CA THR A 238 -4.10 -5.35 -29.62
C THR A 238 -4.59 -4.38 -28.56
N VAL A 239 -4.34 -4.71 -27.28
CA VAL A 239 -4.75 -3.89 -26.14
C VAL A 239 -3.52 -3.19 -25.54
N ALA A 240 -3.52 -1.86 -25.51
CA ALA A 240 -2.53 -1.08 -24.77
C ALA A 240 -2.98 -0.89 -23.32
N CYS A 241 -2.19 -1.36 -22.36
CA CYS A 241 -2.44 -1.24 -20.93
C CYS A 241 -1.52 -0.18 -20.32
N LEU A 242 -2.05 1.00 -20.04
CA LEU A 242 -1.34 2.10 -19.41
C LEU A 242 -1.40 1.96 -17.88
N GLY A 243 -0.31 1.49 -17.32
CA GLY A 243 -0.16 1.24 -15.88
C GLY A 243 0.33 -0.19 -15.62
N MET A 244 1.42 -0.30 -14.87
CA MET A 244 2.08 -1.57 -14.53
C MET A 244 2.03 -1.83 -13.01
N GLY A 245 1.05 -1.25 -12.32
CA GLY A 245 0.73 -1.52 -10.92
C GLY A 245 -0.21 -2.71 -10.77
N LEU A 246 -0.82 -2.85 -9.58
CA LEU A 246 -1.75 -3.95 -9.28
C LEU A 246 -2.93 -4.00 -10.25
N THR A 247 -3.51 -2.84 -10.60
CA THR A 247 -4.62 -2.78 -11.57
C THR A 247 -4.19 -3.26 -12.96
N GLY A 248 -2.98 -2.88 -13.40
CA GLY A 248 -2.43 -3.39 -14.66
C GLY A 248 -2.28 -4.92 -14.64
N ILE A 249 -1.77 -5.48 -13.55
CA ILE A 249 -1.66 -6.92 -13.37
C ILE A 249 -3.04 -7.59 -13.41
N ASP A 250 -4.05 -7.03 -12.74
CA ASP A 250 -5.43 -7.53 -12.80
C ASP A 250 -5.97 -7.53 -14.24
N VAL A 251 -5.70 -6.47 -15.03
CA VAL A 251 -6.06 -6.40 -16.45
C VAL A 251 -5.40 -7.52 -17.25
N LEU A 252 -4.07 -7.72 -17.07
CA LEU A 252 -3.35 -8.79 -17.75
C LEU A 252 -3.92 -10.17 -17.46
N LEU A 253 -4.14 -10.47 -16.18
CA LEU A 253 -4.66 -11.77 -15.74
C LEU A 253 -6.12 -11.98 -16.19
N TYR A 254 -6.95 -10.93 -16.18
CA TYR A 254 -8.32 -11.03 -16.67
C TYR A 254 -8.38 -11.27 -18.18
N LEU A 255 -7.59 -10.55 -18.98
CA LEU A 255 -7.56 -10.71 -20.43
C LEU A 255 -6.96 -12.04 -20.91
N THR A 256 -6.30 -12.78 -20.03
CA THR A 256 -5.62 -14.06 -20.32
C THR A 256 -6.27 -15.23 -19.56
N GLU A 257 -5.93 -15.44 -18.29
CA GLU A 257 -6.50 -16.50 -17.45
C GLU A 257 -8.03 -16.34 -17.31
N GLY A 258 -8.51 -15.11 -17.12
CA GLY A 258 -9.93 -14.80 -17.01
C GLY A 258 -10.73 -15.07 -18.27
N ARG A 259 -10.09 -15.15 -19.43
CA ARG A 259 -10.67 -15.53 -20.71
C ARG A 259 -10.59 -17.03 -21.00
N GLY A 260 -10.02 -17.82 -20.09
CA GLY A 260 -9.93 -19.27 -20.16
C GLY A 260 -8.55 -19.83 -20.49
N GLY A 261 -7.52 -18.97 -20.64
CA GLY A 261 -6.13 -19.40 -20.68
C GLY A 261 -5.71 -20.05 -19.35
N SER A 262 -4.65 -20.82 -19.36
CA SER A 262 -4.18 -21.55 -18.18
C SER A 262 -2.68 -21.42 -17.98
N PHE A 263 -2.24 -21.69 -16.75
CA PHE A 263 -0.84 -21.75 -16.38
C PHE A 263 -0.48 -23.17 -15.93
N GLU A 264 0.62 -23.70 -16.44
CA GLU A 264 1.12 -25.05 -16.13
C GLU A 264 2.61 -24.96 -15.82
N ARG A 265 3.11 -25.83 -14.91
CA ARG A 265 4.54 -25.95 -14.70
C ARG A 265 5.12 -26.97 -15.69
N ASP A 266 6.19 -26.57 -16.35
CA ASP A 266 6.93 -27.46 -17.26
C ASP A 266 7.83 -28.44 -16.50
N ALA A 267 8.65 -29.22 -17.25
CA ALA A 267 9.55 -30.23 -16.69
C ALA A 267 10.67 -29.62 -15.81
N ASP A 268 11.01 -28.37 -16.01
CA ASP A 268 12.02 -27.63 -15.24
C ASP A 268 11.39 -26.90 -14.04
N GLY A 269 10.05 -27.01 -13.88
CA GLY A 269 9.26 -26.36 -12.82
C GLY A 269 8.92 -24.90 -13.10
N GLU A 270 9.24 -24.38 -14.30
CA GLU A 270 8.88 -23.02 -14.71
C GLU A 270 7.39 -22.92 -15.08
N LEU A 271 6.77 -21.78 -14.72
CA LEU A 271 5.37 -21.52 -15.06
C LEU A 271 5.26 -21.09 -16.52
N VAL A 272 4.46 -21.81 -17.31
CA VAL A 272 4.22 -21.56 -18.73
C VAL A 272 2.76 -21.22 -18.96
N TYR A 273 2.50 -20.20 -19.75
CA TYR A 273 1.14 -19.83 -20.14
C TYR A 273 0.65 -20.63 -21.36
N ARG A 274 -0.60 -21.13 -21.30
CA ARG A 274 -1.31 -21.84 -22.37
C ARG A 274 -2.51 -21.03 -22.83
N PRO A 275 -2.49 -20.43 -24.02
CA PRO A 275 -3.61 -19.65 -24.53
C PRO A 275 -4.80 -20.54 -24.90
N CYS A 276 -6.03 -20.01 -24.76
CA CYS A 276 -7.26 -20.68 -25.21
C CYS A 276 -7.81 -20.11 -26.53
N GLY A 277 -7.31 -18.98 -27.01
CA GLY A 277 -7.75 -18.32 -28.24
C GLY A 277 -8.88 -17.31 -28.05
N ALA A 278 -9.28 -17.01 -26.80
CA ALA A 278 -10.25 -15.96 -26.49
C ALA A 278 -9.60 -14.66 -26.02
N GLU A 279 -8.29 -14.66 -25.88
CA GLU A 279 -7.47 -13.51 -25.50
C GLU A 279 -7.30 -12.53 -26.67
N PRO A 280 -6.95 -11.24 -26.40
CA PRO A 280 -6.42 -10.37 -27.43
C PRO A 280 -5.11 -10.94 -28.01
N ASP A 281 -4.79 -10.60 -29.25
CA ASP A 281 -3.59 -11.08 -29.93
C ASP A 281 -2.33 -10.66 -29.20
N SER A 282 -2.32 -9.43 -28.67
CA SER A 282 -1.22 -8.88 -27.88
C SER A 282 -1.73 -7.89 -26.83
N ILE A 283 -1.04 -7.82 -25.68
CA ILE A 283 -1.28 -6.82 -24.64
C ILE A 283 0.02 -6.04 -24.44
N VAL A 284 0.04 -4.77 -24.88
CA VAL A 284 1.19 -3.87 -24.72
C VAL A 284 1.12 -3.22 -23.34
N ALA A 285 1.88 -3.71 -22.38
CA ALA A 285 1.94 -3.16 -21.02
C ALA A 285 3.03 -2.09 -20.93
N PHE A 286 2.67 -0.90 -20.45
CA PHE A 286 3.62 0.21 -20.36
C PHE A 286 3.33 1.19 -19.23
N SER A 287 4.38 1.88 -18.78
CA SER A 287 4.32 2.95 -17.81
C SER A 287 5.49 3.91 -17.98
N ARG A 288 5.47 5.03 -17.27
CA ARG A 288 6.59 5.98 -17.28
C ARG A 288 7.91 5.34 -16.84
N SER A 289 7.90 4.47 -15.86
CA SER A 289 9.10 3.78 -15.38
C SER A 289 9.45 2.52 -16.17
N GLY A 290 8.53 1.98 -16.96
CA GLY A 290 8.67 0.67 -17.61
C GLY A 290 8.65 -0.51 -16.62
N LEU A 291 8.42 -0.28 -15.32
CA LEU A 291 8.50 -1.31 -14.30
C LEU A 291 7.12 -1.67 -13.77
N PHE A 292 6.88 -2.97 -13.57
CA PHE A 292 5.80 -3.45 -12.71
C PHE A 292 6.08 -3.11 -11.25
N THR A 293 5.06 -3.23 -10.41
CA THR A 293 5.27 -3.29 -8.97
C THR A 293 6.12 -4.51 -8.64
N PHE A 294 6.99 -4.40 -7.62
CA PHE A 294 7.90 -5.50 -7.27
C PHE A 294 7.16 -6.61 -6.55
N ALA A 295 7.65 -7.84 -6.68
CA ALA A 295 7.08 -8.98 -5.99
C ALA A 295 7.12 -8.74 -4.47
N ARG A 296 5.95 -8.87 -3.82
CA ARG A 296 5.83 -8.69 -2.39
C ARG A 296 6.43 -9.89 -1.67
N PRO A 297 7.34 -9.69 -0.71
CA PRO A 297 7.96 -10.79 -0.01
C PRO A 297 6.97 -11.53 0.89
N TYR A 298 7.18 -12.84 1.08
CA TYR A 298 6.52 -13.56 2.15
C TYR A 298 6.75 -12.84 3.47
N ASN A 299 5.67 -12.67 4.24
CA ASN A 299 5.73 -11.92 5.47
C ASN A 299 5.97 -12.83 6.67
N GLU A 300 7.22 -13.03 7.00
CA GLU A 300 7.64 -13.84 8.15
C GLU A 300 7.33 -13.18 9.51
N LYS A 301 7.06 -11.86 9.52
CA LYS A 301 6.82 -11.07 10.74
C LYS A 301 5.47 -11.36 11.39
N GLU A 302 4.51 -11.93 10.66
CA GLU A 302 3.19 -12.29 11.22
C GLU A 302 3.25 -13.34 12.33
N ARG A 303 4.36 -14.07 12.44
CA ARG A 303 4.57 -15.03 13.53
C ARG A 303 4.65 -14.37 14.91
N ASP A 304 5.17 -13.15 14.97
CA ASP A 304 5.23 -12.32 16.17
C ASP A 304 5.45 -10.85 15.76
N ILE A 305 4.36 -10.14 15.50
CA ILE A 305 4.39 -8.76 15.03
C ILE A 305 5.13 -7.86 16.02
N ALA A 306 4.88 -8.02 17.30
CA ALA A 306 5.45 -7.17 18.35
C ALA A 306 6.97 -7.28 18.43
N ALA A 307 7.51 -8.49 18.22
CA ALA A 307 8.95 -8.76 18.27
C ALA A 307 9.65 -8.56 16.92
N LEU A 308 8.99 -8.82 15.79
CA LEU A 308 9.62 -8.91 14.48
C LEU A 308 9.41 -7.69 13.57
N GLU A 309 8.36 -6.89 13.78
CA GLU A 309 8.25 -5.61 13.08
C GLU A 309 9.39 -4.68 13.48
N TYR A 310 10.00 -4.07 12.48
CA TYR A 310 11.18 -3.24 12.66
C TYR A 310 10.83 -1.95 13.40
N LYS A 311 11.63 -1.64 14.43
CA LYS A 311 11.63 -0.36 15.13
C LYS A 311 12.99 0.29 14.87
N GLY A 312 12.98 1.36 14.08
CA GLY A 312 14.20 2.05 13.69
C GLY A 312 14.87 2.76 14.88
N PRO A 313 16.19 2.64 15.03
CA PRO A 313 16.92 3.40 16.05
C PRO A 313 17.09 4.89 15.72
N PHE A 314 16.97 5.28 14.45
CA PHE A 314 17.26 6.63 13.95
C PHE A 314 16.02 7.36 13.44
N LEU A 315 15.21 6.76 12.59
CA LEU A 315 13.97 7.36 12.13
C LEU A 315 12.86 7.11 13.17
N THR A 316 12.69 8.06 14.07
CA THR A 316 11.75 8.00 15.19
C THR A 316 10.87 9.24 15.23
N THR A 317 9.71 9.15 15.91
CA THR A 317 8.88 10.32 16.24
C THR A 317 9.68 11.44 16.92
N ALA A 318 10.57 11.06 17.84
CA ALA A 318 11.47 12.03 18.52
C ALA A 318 12.44 12.70 17.54
N ALA A 319 12.96 11.98 16.55
CA ALA A 319 13.81 12.54 15.51
C ALA A 319 13.06 13.56 14.65
N VAL A 320 11.84 13.23 14.21
CA VAL A 320 10.96 14.14 13.44
C VAL A 320 10.65 15.40 14.25
N ALA A 321 10.31 15.25 15.53
CA ALA A 321 10.06 16.39 16.42
C ALA A 321 11.32 17.25 16.61
N GLY A 322 12.49 16.62 16.77
CA GLY A 322 13.78 17.30 16.85
C GLY A 322 14.09 18.13 15.58
N LEU A 323 13.93 17.52 14.40
CA LEU A 323 14.12 18.20 13.11
C LEU A 323 13.13 19.36 12.93
N ARG A 324 11.87 19.21 13.33
CA ARG A 324 10.93 20.34 13.34
C ARG A 324 11.40 21.48 14.23
N ALA A 325 11.96 21.16 15.39
CA ALA A 325 12.46 22.18 16.31
C ALA A 325 13.72 22.90 15.80
N THR A 326 14.63 22.19 15.13
CA THR A 326 15.91 22.75 14.65
C THR A 326 15.76 23.44 13.29
N VAL A 327 15.36 22.68 12.26
CA VAL A 327 15.33 23.14 10.85
C VAL A 327 13.93 23.37 10.28
N GLY A 328 12.85 23.01 11.01
CA GLY A 328 11.49 23.18 10.51
C GLY A 328 11.14 24.64 10.24
N VAL A 329 10.51 24.94 9.10
CA VAL A 329 10.12 26.30 8.67
C VAL A 329 8.75 26.66 9.24
N PRO A 330 8.59 27.77 9.97
CA PRO A 330 7.30 28.18 10.52
C PRO A 330 6.27 28.49 9.44
N ASN A 331 5.06 27.96 9.59
CA ASN A 331 3.90 28.24 8.73
C ASN A 331 2.61 28.20 9.56
N VAL A 332 1.48 28.52 8.93
CA VAL A 332 0.13 28.44 9.51
C VAL A 332 -0.71 27.51 8.64
N ILE A 333 -1.11 26.37 9.17
CA ILE A 333 -1.90 25.36 8.48
C ILE A 333 -3.26 25.22 9.18
N GLY A 334 -4.35 25.40 8.45
CA GLY A 334 -5.70 25.36 9.03
C GLY A 334 -5.92 26.34 10.18
N GLY A 335 -5.19 27.46 10.20
CA GLY A 335 -5.25 28.47 11.27
C GLY A 335 -4.35 28.18 12.48
N ALA A 336 -3.66 27.04 12.52
CA ALA A 336 -2.74 26.66 13.60
C ALA A 336 -1.27 26.81 13.18
N PRO A 337 -0.38 27.29 14.08
CA PRO A 337 1.05 27.34 13.79
C PRO A 337 1.63 25.94 13.69
N LYS A 338 2.40 25.69 12.62
CA LYS A 338 3.10 24.44 12.36
C LYS A 338 4.52 24.71 11.85
N ARG A 339 5.47 23.84 12.20
CA ARG A 339 6.81 23.86 11.61
C ARG A 339 6.90 22.76 10.58
N GLN A 340 7.08 23.13 9.31
CA GLN A 340 7.09 22.23 8.17
C GLN A 340 8.51 21.77 7.87
N LEU A 341 8.65 20.52 7.42
CA LEU A 341 9.91 19.94 7.00
C LEU A 341 10.01 19.87 5.46
N ASP A 342 11.22 19.77 4.97
CA ASP A 342 11.50 19.26 3.63
C ASP A 342 11.75 17.75 3.72
N PHE A 343 10.96 16.96 3.00
CA PHE A 343 11.06 15.49 3.07
C PHE A 343 12.42 15.00 2.59
N GLU A 344 12.88 15.50 1.45
CA GLU A 344 14.15 15.07 0.84
C GLU A 344 15.34 15.43 1.73
N ARG A 345 15.35 16.63 2.29
CA ARG A 345 16.49 17.10 3.09
C ARG A 345 16.49 16.57 4.51
N HIS A 346 15.32 16.41 5.14
CA HIS A 346 15.22 16.18 6.58
C HIS A 346 14.81 14.75 6.96
N VAL A 347 13.94 14.10 6.17
CA VAL A 347 13.38 12.80 6.53
C VAL A 347 14.01 11.68 5.72
N PHE A 348 14.13 11.84 4.41
CA PHE A 348 14.60 10.81 3.50
C PHE A 348 16.03 10.32 3.79
N PRO A 349 17.02 11.16 4.20
CA PRO A 349 18.34 10.67 4.60
C PRO A 349 18.30 9.68 5.76
N LEU A 350 17.36 9.83 6.71
CA LEU A 350 17.17 8.87 7.81
C LEU A 350 16.59 7.54 7.30
N ILE A 351 15.68 7.58 6.30
CA ILE A 351 15.17 6.37 5.64
C ILE A 351 16.34 5.60 4.99
N LEU A 352 17.25 6.30 4.29
CA LEU A 352 18.43 5.68 3.68
C LEU A 352 19.35 5.02 4.71
N LEU A 353 19.57 5.69 5.84
CA LEU A 353 20.37 5.12 6.96
C LEU A 353 19.72 3.84 7.50
N GLU A 354 18.41 3.86 7.74
CA GLU A 354 17.69 2.66 8.21
C GLU A 354 17.76 1.53 7.18
N MET A 355 17.55 1.82 5.89
CA MET A 355 17.64 0.81 4.84
C MET A 355 19.03 0.15 4.78
N ALA A 356 20.09 0.94 4.82
CA ALA A 356 21.46 0.43 4.85
C ALA A 356 21.72 -0.44 6.10
N LEU A 357 21.28 0.03 7.27
CA LEU A 357 21.42 -0.69 8.54
C LEU A 357 20.69 -2.04 8.52
N ILE A 358 19.48 -2.08 7.95
CA ILE A 358 18.70 -3.31 7.84
C ILE A 358 19.35 -4.27 6.85
N GLN A 359 19.71 -3.81 5.64
CA GLN A 359 20.29 -4.64 4.60
C GLN A 359 21.57 -5.33 5.08
N TYR A 360 22.51 -4.57 5.61
CA TYR A 360 23.74 -5.13 6.13
C TYR A 360 23.54 -5.91 7.43
N GLY A 361 22.55 -5.52 8.26
CA GLY A 361 22.18 -6.26 9.47
C GLY A 361 21.61 -7.64 9.19
N VAL A 362 20.88 -7.84 8.09
CA VAL A 362 20.43 -9.16 7.62
C VAL A 362 21.62 -9.94 7.06
N LEU A 363 22.47 -9.30 6.26
CA LEU A 363 23.60 -9.95 5.60
C LEU A 363 24.66 -10.45 6.59
N TYR A 364 25.03 -9.62 7.58
CA TYR A 364 26.13 -9.89 8.52
C TYR A 364 25.68 -10.19 9.95
N GLY A 365 24.39 -10.13 10.22
CA GLY A 365 23.79 -10.54 11.49
C GLY A 365 23.65 -9.44 12.55
N THR A 366 23.08 -9.84 13.68
CA THR A 366 22.70 -8.94 14.78
C THR A 366 23.87 -8.18 15.39
N GLU A 367 25.05 -8.81 15.51
CA GLU A 367 26.23 -8.18 16.10
C GLU A 367 26.76 -7.05 15.21
N PHE A 368 26.74 -7.26 13.89
CA PHE A 368 27.01 -6.18 12.92
C PHE A 368 26.05 -5.02 13.14
N ARG A 369 24.75 -5.30 13.19
CA ARG A 369 23.74 -4.26 13.35
C ARG A 369 23.96 -3.42 14.61
N ARG A 370 24.29 -4.05 15.74
CA ARG A 370 24.63 -3.35 17.00
C ARG A 370 25.86 -2.46 16.86
N ALA A 371 26.89 -2.95 16.17
CA ALA A 371 28.12 -2.17 15.91
C ALA A 371 27.84 -0.99 14.96
N ALA A 372 27.07 -1.21 13.90
CA ALA A 372 26.69 -0.20 12.92
C ALA A 372 25.86 0.93 13.54
N ILE A 373 24.91 0.61 14.43
CA ILE A 373 24.16 1.63 15.19
C ILE A 373 25.11 2.53 15.98
N ARG A 374 26.09 1.94 16.72
CA ARG A 374 27.07 2.74 17.45
C ARG A 374 27.97 3.58 16.54
N ALA A 375 28.36 3.03 15.40
CA ALA A 375 29.20 3.74 14.44
C ALA A 375 28.47 4.93 13.77
N ALA A 376 27.17 4.79 13.49
CA ALA A 376 26.36 5.84 12.86
C ALA A 376 25.92 6.94 13.84
N GLN A 377 25.91 6.67 15.15
CA GLN A 377 25.37 7.59 16.16
C GLN A 377 25.96 9.01 16.09
N PRO A 378 27.29 9.25 15.95
CA PRO A 378 27.84 10.59 15.86
C PRO A 378 27.39 11.36 14.60
N ALA A 379 27.26 10.66 13.46
CA ALA A 379 26.77 11.24 12.22
C ALA A 379 25.30 11.65 12.36
N TYR A 380 24.50 10.77 12.95
CA TYR A 380 23.09 11.04 13.24
C TYR A 380 22.88 12.25 14.16
N GLU A 381 23.62 12.35 15.27
CA GLU A 381 23.54 13.48 16.19
C GLU A 381 23.91 14.79 15.50
N LYS A 382 24.94 14.79 14.66
CA LYS A 382 25.34 15.95 13.87
C LYS A 382 24.26 16.34 12.87
N PHE A 383 23.63 15.38 12.19
CA PHE A 383 22.54 15.63 11.26
C PHE A 383 21.32 16.24 11.97
N LEU A 384 20.90 15.70 13.13
CA LEU A 384 19.78 16.26 13.88
C LEU A 384 20.04 17.68 14.39
N ALA A 385 21.29 18.01 14.70
CA ALA A 385 21.67 19.34 15.17
C ALA A 385 21.50 20.40 14.07
N ASP A 386 21.83 20.08 12.81
CA ASP A 386 21.71 20.98 11.66
C ASP A 386 21.64 20.19 10.34
N ALA A 387 20.43 19.74 9.98
CA ALA A 387 20.21 19.01 8.73
C ALA A 387 20.35 19.93 7.49
N ASP A 388 20.22 21.25 7.66
CA ASP A 388 20.39 22.22 6.58
C ASP A 388 21.85 22.55 6.24
N ALA A 389 22.80 22.05 7.04
CA ALA A 389 24.23 22.18 6.76
C ALA A 389 24.68 21.42 5.49
N PHE A 390 23.87 20.46 4.99
CA PHE A 390 24.14 19.66 3.80
C PHE A 390 23.56 20.33 2.56
N ALA A 391 24.27 20.23 1.43
CA ALA A 391 23.85 20.86 0.17
C ALA A 391 22.52 20.27 -0.34
N ASP A 392 22.38 18.95 -0.26
CA ASP A 392 21.18 18.21 -0.69
C ASP A 392 21.04 16.87 0.07
N HIS A 393 19.98 16.12 -0.27
CA HIS A 393 19.71 14.82 0.35
C HIS A 393 20.73 13.74 -0.03
N HIS A 394 21.43 13.86 -1.16
CA HIS A 394 22.49 12.93 -1.54
C HIS A 394 23.70 13.07 -0.62
N GLU A 395 24.13 14.31 -0.36
CA GLU A 395 25.22 14.57 0.57
C GLU A 395 24.84 14.15 2.00
N ALA A 396 23.66 14.51 2.48
CA ALA A 396 23.17 14.12 3.79
C ALA A 396 23.03 12.60 3.93
N GLY A 397 22.47 11.93 2.94
CA GLY A 397 22.32 10.48 2.90
C GLY A 397 23.67 9.76 2.89
N ALA A 398 24.59 10.20 2.03
CA ALA A 398 25.96 9.65 1.98
C ALA A 398 26.69 9.83 3.31
N PHE A 399 26.58 11.00 3.94
CA PHE A 399 27.17 11.28 5.24
C PHE A 399 26.63 10.37 6.35
N LEU A 400 25.33 10.14 6.40
CA LEU A 400 24.68 9.28 7.40
C LEU A 400 25.01 7.80 7.20
N VAL A 401 25.05 7.35 5.94
CA VAL A 401 25.23 5.93 5.59
C VAL A 401 26.70 5.53 5.64
N ALA A 402 27.65 6.45 5.42
CA ALA A 402 29.08 6.16 5.34
C ALA A 402 29.64 5.33 6.53
N PRO A 403 29.33 5.61 7.81
CA PRO A 403 29.87 4.81 8.92
C PRO A 403 29.40 3.34 8.88
N VAL A 404 28.17 3.10 8.38
CA VAL A 404 27.63 1.75 8.21
C VAL A 404 28.31 1.02 7.06
N GLU A 405 28.53 1.70 5.94
CA GLU A 405 29.22 1.16 4.75
C GLU A 405 30.69 0.89 4.99
N ASP A 406 31.39 1.76 5.73
CA ASP A 406 32.78 1.55 6.08
C ASP A 406 32.93 0.29 6.95
N LEU A 407 32.08 0.14 7.96
CA LEU A 407 32.06 -1.06 8.80
C LEU A 407 31.72 -2.33 7.98
N ALA A 408 30.76 -2.24 7.07
CA ALA A 408 30.37 -3.36 6.19
C ALA A 408 31.51 -3.74 5.24
N ARG A 409 32.26 -2.77 4.72
CA ARG A 409 33.41 -3.00 3.84
C ARG A 409 34.54 -3.70 4.55
N ASP A 410 34.91 -3.21 5.76
CA ASP A 410 35.96 -3.79 6.56
C ASP A 410 35.64 -5.24 6.98
N LEU A 411 34.35 -5.51 7.26
CA LEU A 411 33.90 -6.86 7.60
C LEU A 411 33.85 -7.76 6.35
N ALA A 412 33.40 -7.25 5.20
CA ALA A 412 33.36 -7.98 3.94
C ALA A 412 34.75 -8.50 3.53
N ASP A 413 35.82 -7.71 3.70
CA ASP A 413 37.20 -8.14 3.42
C ASP A 413 37.61 -9.35 4.27
N ARG A 414 37.21 -9.36 5.54
CA ARG A 414 37.52 -10.49 6.42
C ARG A 414 36.67 -11.72 6.13
N VAL A 415 35.42 -11.54 5.79
CA VAL A 415 34.53 -12.62 5.33
C VAL A 415 35.08 -13.23 4.04
N ASP A 416 35.49 -12.42 3.07
CA ASP A 416 36.12 -12.89 1.84
C ASP A 416 37.41 -13.67 2.07
N ASP A 417 38.24 -13.24 3.06
CA ASP A 417 39.46 -13.96 3.43
C ASP A 417 39.15 -15.37 3.94
N VAL A 418 38.07 -15.52 4.71
CA VAL A 418 37.63 -16.83 5.21
C VAL A 418 37.02 -17.66 4.07
N LEU A 419 36.13 -17.09 3.26
CA LEU A 419 35.48 -17.80 2.16
C LEU A 419 36.47 -18.29 1.10
N ALA A 420 37.55 -17.54 0.88
CA ALA A 420 38.63 -17.88 -0.03
C ALA A 420 39.71 -18.78 0.56
N GLY A 421 39.59 -19.20 1.83
CA GLY A 421 40.55 -20.05 2.51
C GLY A 421 41.87 -19.37 2.87
N ARG A 422 41.97 -18.03 2.77
CA ARG A 422 43.14 -17.27 3.13
C ARG A 422 43.35 -17.19 4.65
N THR A 423 42.26 -17.28 5.40
CA THR A 423 42.24 -17.25 6.87
C THR A 423 41.29 -18.33 7.39
N ALA A 424 41.70 -19.10 8.37
CA ALA A 424 40.84 -20.08 9.02
C ALA A 424 39.75 -19.40 9.85
N LEU A 425 38.50 -19.88 9.78
CA LEU A 425 37.39 -19.35 10.55
C LEU A 425 37.67 -19.37 12.07
N ALA A 426 38.39 -20.39 12.54
CA ALA A 426 38.78 -20.55 13.95
C ALA A 426 39.66 -19.40 14.50
N VAL A 427 40.39 -18.68 13.64
CA VAL A 427 41.16 -17.49 14.05
C VAL A 427 40.27 -16.41 14.66
N TYR A 428 38.97 -16.38 14.28
CA TYR A 428 37.99 -15.41 14.75
C TYR A 428 37.05 -15.97 15.84
N GLY A 429 37.25 -17.24 16.29
CA GLY A 429 36.28 -18.02 17.05
C GLY A 429 36.21 -17.78 18.56
N ASP A 430 37.11 -17.07 19.21
CA ASP A 430 37.10 -16.93 20.67
C ASP A 430 37.16 -15.46 21.15
N GLY A 431 36.22 -14.64 20.69
CA GLY A 431 35.98 -13.32 21.31
C GLY A 431 37.17 -12.35 21.29
N GLY A 432 38.17 -12.59 20.46
CA GLY A 432 39.45 -11.90 20.43
C GLY A 432 39.49 -10.53 19.80
N SER A 433 38.35 -9.90 19.55
CA SER A 433 38.33 -8.49 19.15
C SER A 433 37.64 -7.62 20.21
N ALA A 434 38.40 -7.22 21.22
CA ALA A 434 38.09 -6.05 22.05
C ALA A 434 38.16 -4.77 21.20
N GLY A 435 37.48 -4.77 20.03
CA GLY A 435 37.54 -3.71 19.05
C GLY A 435 36.15 -3.37 18.46
N VAL A 436 36.12 -2.36 17.64
CA VAL A 436 34.91 -1.78 16.99
C VAL A 436 34.21 -2.77 16.03
N LEU A 437 34.94 -3.80 15.52
CA LEU A 437 34.41 -4.76 14.55
C LEU A 437 33.59 -5.87 15.21
N PRO A 438 32.46 -6.26 14.58
CA PRO A 438 31.68 -7.40 15.02
C PRO A 438 32.42 -8.73 14.83
N PRO A 439 32.07 -9.82 15.56
CA PRO A 439 32.67 -11.12 15.41
C PRO A 439 32.58 -11.66 13.98
N VAL A 440 33.70 -11.91 13.34
CA VAL A 440 33.79 -12.35 11.93
C VAL A 440 33.14 -13.72 11.73
N ASP A 441 33.29 -14.63 12.68
CA ASP A 441 32.70 -15.97 12.63
C ASP A 441 31.17 -15.92 12.53
N ARG A 442 30.53 -15.00 13.25
CA ARG A 442 29.08 -14.78 13.19
C ARG A 442 28.66 -14.15 11.87
N ALA A 443 29.45 -13.20 11.37
CA ALA A 443 29.19 -12.58 10.07
C ALA A 443 29.31 -13.61 8.91
N VAL A 444 30.32 -14.49 8.94
CA VAL A 444 30.45 -15.59 7.98
C VAL A 444 29.21 -16.50 8.01
N ARG A 445 28.76 -16.89 9.21
CA ARG A 445 27.56 -17.73 9.37
C ARG A 445 26.31 -17.06 8.80
N SER A 446 26.08 -15.78 9.14
CA SER A 446 24.96 -15.00 8.60
C SER A 446 25.03 -14.90 7.08
N PHE A 447 26.18 -14.53 6.54
CA PHE A 447 26.39 -14.41 5.11
C PHE A 447 26.11 -15.72 4.37
N LEU A 448 26.65 -16.83 4.85
CA LEU A 448 26.40 -18.14 4.26
C LEU A 448 24.93 -18.51 4.33
N THR A 449 24.23 -18.21 5.43
CA THR A 449 22.79 -18.48 5.58
C THR A 449 21.98 -17.70 4.58
N VAL A 450 22.29 -16.43 4.37
CA VAL A 450 21.61 -15.58 3.37
C VAL A 450 21.86 -16.08 1.96
N VAL A 451 23.12 -16.43 1.63
CA VAL A 451 23.52 -16.78 0.27
C VAL A 451 23.09 -18.21 -0.11
N TYR A 452 23.16 -19.18 0.81
CA TYR A 452 22.95 -20.59 0.52
C TYR A 452 21.73 -21.20 1.22
N GLY A 453 21.09 -20.49 2.13
CA GLY A 453 20.07 -21.05 3.03
C GLY A 453 20.67 -21.76 4.24
N ALA A 454 19.87 -21.92 5.29
CA ALA A 454 20.35 -22.40 6.60
C ALA A 454 20.95 -23.81 6.56
N GLU A 455 20.31 -24.75 5.83
CA GLU A 455 20.76 -26.13 5.72
C GLU A 455 22.14 -26.24 5.03
N ARG A 456 22.26 -25.59 3.86
CA ARG A 456 23.50 -25.61 3.08
C ARG A 456 24.63 -24.86 3.80
N ALA A 457 24.31 -23.74 4.45
CA ALA A 457 25.26 -23.02 5.28
C ALA A 457 25.80 -23.88 6.42
N GLY A 458 24.94 -24.67 7.07
CA GLY A 458 25.34 -25.63 8.10
C GLY A 458 26.31 -26.71 7.55
N ALA A 459 26.03 -27.24 6.37
CA ALA A 459 26.89 -28.22 5.71
C ALA A 459 28.27 -27.62 5.34
N LEU A 460 28.29 -26.39 4.79
CA LEU A 460 29.52 -25.68 4.46
C LEU A 460 30.36 -25.41 5.72
N LEU A 461 29.73 -24.96 6.80
CA LEU A 461 30.40 -24.67 8.08
C LEU A 461 31.00 -25.94 8.75
N ALA A 462 30.48 -27.13 8.44
CA ALA A 462 31.09 -28.37 8.94
C ALA A 462 32.48 -28.61 8.37
N GLU A 463 32.79 -28.08 7.16
CA GLU A 463 34.11 -28.12 6.53
C GLU A 463 35.08 -27.02 7.01
N ALA A 464 34.60 -26.06 7.83
CA ALA A 464 35.35 -24.87 8.21
C ALA A 464 36.58 -25.12 9.09
N GLY A 465 36.81 -26.38 9.52
CA GLY A 465 38.02 -26.80 10.20
C GLY A 465 39.29 -26.80 9.33
N ASP A 466 39.12 -26.99 8.01
CA ASP A 466 40.20 -26.87 7.02
C ASP A 466 39.88 -25.70 6.06
N PRO A 467 40.67 -24.63 6.06
CA PRO A 467 40.40 -23.47 5.20
C PRO A 467 40.35 -23.79 3.71
N HIS A 468 41.17 -24.74 3.23
CA HIS A 468 41.18 -25.10 1.81
C HIS A 468 39.99 -25.95 1.43
N ALA A 469 39.63 -26.91 2.28
CA ALA A 469 38.41 -27.72 2.07
C ALA A 469 37.16 -26.85 2.10
N PHE A 470 37.07 -25.93 3.05
CA PHE A 470 36.00 -24.97 3.18
C PHE A 470 35.87 -24.09 1.93
N ALA A 471 36.98 -23.47 1.47
CA ALA A 471 36.95 -22.64 0.28
C ALA A 471 36.53 -23.41 -0.99
N ALA A 472 37.01 -24.67 -1.13
CA ALA A 472 36.60 -25.54 -2.23
C ALA A 472 35.09 -25.89 -2.17
N ALA A 473 34.56 -26.16 -0.98
CA ALA A 473 33.15 -26.44 -0.79
C ALA A 473 32.28 -25.21 -1.10
N VAL A 474 32.69 -24.00 -0.65
CA VAL A 474 32.00 -22.74 -0.98
C VAL A 474 32.04 -22.46 -2.47
N ALA A 475 33.19 -22.64 -3.13
CA ALA A 475 33.33 -22.40 -4.57
C ALA A 475 32.50 -23.38 -5.42
N ALA A 476 32.31 -24.61 -4.94
CA ALA A 476 31.48 -25.63 -5.60
C ALA A 476 29.98 -25.50 -5.30
N ALA A 477 29.59 -24.69 -4.31
CA ALA A 477 28.21 -24.54 -3.92
C ALA A 477 27.47 -23.62 -4.90
N GLU A 478 26.35 -24.07 -5.43
CA GLU A 478 25.44 -23.26 -6.24
C GLU A 478 24.58 -22.37 -5.33
N SER A 479 24.37 -21.13 -5.76
CA SER A 479 23.51 -20.16 -5.10
C SER A 479 22.84 -19.25 -6.13
N PRO A 480 21.58 -18.85 -5.91
CA PRO A 480 20.95 -17.79 -6.70
C PRO A 480 21.60 -16.41 -6.46
N TRP A 481 22.43 -16.28 -5.42
CA TRP A 481 23.19 -15.10 -5.08
C TRP A 481 24.65 -15.24 -5.53
N ARG A 482 25.30 -14.12 -5.81
CA ARG A 482 26.74 -14.13 -6.07
C ARG A 482 27.50 -14.34 -4.75
N HIS A 483 28.54 -15.19 -4.79
CA HIS A 483 29.32 -15.56 -3.62
C HIS A 483 30.15 -14.41 -3.06
N ALA A 484 30.64 -13.50 -3.93
CA ALA A 484 31.52 -12.43 -3.48
C ALA A 484 30.76 -11.44 -2.58
N THR A 485 31.27 -11.19 -1.39
CA THR A 485 30.70 -10.23 -0.43
C THR A 485 30.62 -8.80 -0.97
N ARG A 486 31.39 -8.49 -2.04
CA ARG A 486 31.40 -7.19 -2.74
C ARG A 486 30.52 -7.17 -3.97
N ALA A 487 29.78 -8.22 -4.25
CA ALA A 487 28.83 -8.18 -5.37
C ALA A 487 27.83 -7.02 -5.19
N ALA A 488 27.38 -6.45 -6.30
CA ALA A 488 26.46 -5.32 -6.29
C ALA A 488 25.17 -5.62 -5.50
N ASP A 489 24.69 -6.88 -5.56
CA ASP A 489 23.49 -7.34 -4.85
C ASP A 489 23.64 -7.30 -3.31
N HIS A 490 24.86 -7.35 -2.80
CA HIS A 490 25.16 -7.28 -1.35
C HIS A 490 25.39 -5.86 -0.86
N ARG A 491 25.47 -4.87 -1.77
CA ARG A 491 25.70 -3.47 -1.40
C ARG A 491 24.40 -2.69 -1.41
N PHE A 492 24.17 -1.93 -0.37
CA PHE A 492 23.07 -0.98 -0.36
C PHE A 492 23.26 0.09 -1.46
N SER A 493 22.19 0.37 -2.17
CA SER A 493 22.12 1.48 -3.14
C SER A 493 20.65 1.81 -3.38
N TRP A 494 20.26 3.02 -3.01
CA TRP A 494 18.91 3.50 -3.30
C TRP A 494 18.62 3.51 -4.80
N GLU A 495 19.54 4.00 -5.59
CA GLU A 495 19.37 4.08 -7.05
C GLU A 495 19.06 2.70 -7.66
N ARG A 496 19.84 1.68 -7.32
CA ARG A 496 19.57 0.32 -7.81
C ARG A 496 18.28 -0.27 -7.22
N THR A 497 17.88 0.16 -6.03
CA THR A 497 16.63 -0.30 -5.41
C THR A 497 15.41 0.20 -6.17
N ILE A 498 15.40 1.46 -6.59
CA ILE A 498 14.25 2.06 -7.29
C ILE A 498 14.31 1.91 -8.81
N ASN A 499 15.52 1.73 -9.38
CA ASN A 499 15.78 1.60 -10.80
C ASN A 499 16.65 0.37 -11.08
N PRO A 500 16.10 -0.86 -10.91
CA PRO A 500 16.85 -2.10 -11.09
C PRO A 500 17.13 -2.45 -12.57
N VAL A 501 16.47 -1.78 -13.51
CA VAL A 501 16.61 -1.92 -14.96
C VAL A 501 16.93 -0.55 -15.53
N PRO A 502 18.15 -0.03 -15.28
CA PRO A 502 18.53 1.31 -15.71
C PRO A 502 18.65 1.39 -17.25
N VAL A 503 18.19 2.49 -17.82
CA VAL A 503 18.35 2.76 -19.24
C VAL A 503 19.84 3.05 -19.52
N PRO A 504 20.50 2.32 -20.43
CA PRO A 504 21.87 2.59 -20.84
C PRO A 504 22.02 4.00 -21.44
N GLU A 505 23.23 4.55 -21.41
CA GLU A 505 23.53 5.79 -22.13
C GLU A 505 23.28 5.58 -23.62
N GLY A 506 22.39 6.38 -24.21
CA GLY A 506 21.96 6.25 -25.59
C GLY A 506 20.78 5.30 -25.84
N GLY A 507 20.19 4.71 -24.79
CA GLY A 507 19.09 3.76 -24.89
C GLY A 507 19.56 2.30 -25.00
N TYR A 508 18.60 1.39 -25.12
CA TYR A 508 18.89 -0.03 -25.41
C TYR A 508 19.23 -0.22 -26.89
N ALA A 509 20.09 -1.17 -27.19
CA ALA A 509 20.47 -1.46 -28.58
C ALA A 509 19.29 -2.07 -29.38
N SER A 510 18.39 -2.77 -28.71
CA SER A 510 17.14 -3.28 -29.28
C SER A 510 16.05 -3.42 -28.23
N PRO A 511 14.77 -3.52 -28.64
CA PRO A 511 13.65 -3.85 -27.73
C PRO A 511 13.86 -5.18 -27.00
N GLU A 512 14.47 -6.17 -27.67
CA GLU A 512 14.72 -7.52 -27.11
C GLU A 512 15.73 -7.45 -25.97
N GLU A 513 16.78 -6.65 -26.08
CA GLU A 513 17.77 -6.42 -24.99
C GLU A 513 17.09 -5.90 -23.73
N TYR A 514 16.16 -4.96 -23.88
CA TYR A 514 15.37 -4.48 -22.74
C TYR A 514 14.53 -5.60 -22.13
N VAL A 515 13.82 -6.38 -22.95
CA VAL A 515 12.97 -7.48 -22.47
C VAL A 515 13.79 -8.52 -21.72
N GLU A 516 14.97 -8.91 -22.22
CA GLU A 516 15.88 -9.85 -21.54
C GLU A 516 16.34 -9.29 -20.19
N THR A 517 16.83 -8.05 -20.16
CA THR A 517 17.27 -7.39 -18.92
C THR A 517 16.13 -7.29 -17.90
N PHE A 518 14.91 -7.03 -18.38
CA PHE A 518 13.74 -6.93 -17.54
C PHE A 518 13.32 -8.30 -16.97
N LEU A 519 13.36 -9.36 -17.77
CA LEU A 519 13.06 -10.73 -17.32
C LEU A 519 14.08 -11.21 -16.28
N ASP A 520 15.36 -10.92 -16.47
CA ASP A 520 16.41 -11.21 -15.48
C ASP A 520 16.15 -10.51 -14.14
N PHE A 521 15.66 -9.27 -14.19
CA PHE A 521 15.25 -8.56 -13.00
C PHE A 521 14.04 -9.22 -12.33
N LEU A 522 12.98 -9.56 -13.09
CA LEU A 522 11.78 -10.19 -12.54
C LEU A 522 12.09 -11.54 -11.88
N ASP A 523 12.88 -12.39 -12.54
CA ASP A 523 13.28 -13.70 -12.01
C ASP A 523 14.07 -13.55 -10.70
N ARG A 524 14.91 -12.55 -10.60
CA ARG A 524 15.64 -12.22 -9.37
C ARG A 524 14.70 -11.68 -8.29
N ASP A 525 13.83 -10.73 -8.62
CA ASP A 525 12.91 -10.10 -7.68
C ASP A 525 11.91 -11.10 -7.07
N ILE A 526 11.40 -12.02 -7.88
CA ILE A 526 10.53 -13.12 -7.45
C ILE A 526 11.26 -14.06 -6.48
N ARG A 527 12.51 -14.48 -6.82
CA ARG A 527 13.32 -15.32 -5.92
C ARG A 527 13.61 -14.63 -4.59
N TRP A 528 13.90 -13.34 -4.61
CA TRP A 528 14.13 -12.56 -3.39
C TRP A 528 12.87 -12.42 -2.55
N ALA A 529 11.73 -12.22 -3.18
CA ALA A 529 10.44 -12.16 -2.49
C ALA A 529 10.08 -13.51 -1.83
N ALA A 530 10.38 -14.62 -2.51
CA ALA A 530 10.17 -15.97 -1.97
C ALA A 530 11.03 -16.27 -0.73
N GLN A 531 12.18 -15.62 -0.56
CA GLN A 531 13.01 -15.75 0.66
C GLN A 531 12.39 -15.07 1.89
N GLY A 532 11.46 -14.13 1.70
CA GLY A 532 10.78 -13.44 2.80
C GLY A 532 11.41 -12.11 3.21
N ASN A 533 10.68 -11.38 4.06
CA ASN A 533 11.02 -10.01 4.48
C ASN A 533 11.90 -9.92 5.75
N LEU A 534 12.35 -11.05 6.29
CA LEU A 534 13.39 -11.11 7.33
C LEU A 534 14.69 -11.70 6.80
N SER A 535 14.59 -12.60 5.80
CA SER A 535 15.71 -13.41 5.32
C SER A 535 16.42 -12.82 4.11
N ASN A 536 15.71 -12.05 3.26
CA ASN A 536 16.32 -11.38 2.12
C ASN A 536 16.76 -9.94 2.47
N PRO A 537 18.04 -9.56 2.31
CA PRO A 537 18.54 -8.25 2.73
C PRO A 537 17.85 -7.07 2.06
N ALA A 538 17.64 -7.12 0.73
CA ALA A 538 17.03 -6.03 -0.03
C ALA A 538 15.52 -5.92 0.26
N LYS A 539 14.81 -7.04 0.30
CA LYS A 539 13.38 -7.07 0.65
C LYS A 539 13.14 -6.65 2.10
N ALA A 540 14.01 -7.08 3.03
CA ALA A 540 13.94 -6.66 4.42
C ALA A 540 14.13 -5.15 4.57
N ALA A 541 15.11 -4.56 3.87
CA ALA A 541 15.39 -3.12 3.93
C ALA A 541 14.20 -2.29 3.42
N ALA A 542 13.65 -2.65 2.25
CA ALA A 542 12.50 -1.97 1.67
C ALA A 542 11.25 -2.10 2.55
N ASP A 543 10.91 -3.31 2.96
CA ASP A 543 9.72 -3.60 3.76
C ASP A 543 9.77 -2.93 5.14
N ALA A 544 10.89 -3.03 5.85
CA ALA A 544 11.02 -2.46 7.18
C ALA A 544 11.01 -0.92 7.17
N ALA A 545 11.82 -0.29 6.29
CA ALA A 545 11.92 1.17 6.26
C ALA A 545 10.64 1.85 5.76
N TRP A 546 9.94 1.27 4.78
CA TRP A 546 8.77 1.90 4.18
C TRP A 546 7.43 1.38 4.69
N ARG A 547 7.36 0.15 5.18
CA ARG A 547 6.11 -0.42 5.71
C ARG A 547 6.05 -0.38 7.23
N ASP A 548 7.06 -0.93 7.94
CA ASP A 548 6.99 -1.02 9.40
C ASP A 548 7.12 0.36 10.03
N MET A 549 7.99 1.23 9.48
CA MET A 549 8.21 2.60 9.97
C MET A 549 7.26 3.63 9.37
N ARG A 550 6.25 3.21 8.62
CA ARG A 550 5.28 4.10 7.97
C ARG A 550 4.62 5.08 8.95
N GLY A 551 4.37 4.67 10.19
CA GLY A 551 3.79 5.54 11.22
C GLY A 551 4.60 6.83 11.45
N VAL A 552 5.94 6.73 11.44
CA VAL A 552 6.82 7.90 11.59
C VAL A 552 6.77 8.80 10.34
N VAL A 553 6.67 8.20 9.15
CA VAL A 553 6.51 8.97 7.90
C VAL A 553 5.16 9.69 7.87
N ILE A 554 4.08 9.04 8.29
CA ILE A 554 2.73 9.64 8.45
C ILE A 554 2.82 10.88 9.34
N GLU A 555 3.45 10.78 10.50
CA GLU A 555 3.62 11.93 11.41
C GLU A 555 4.40 13.07 10.78
N ALA A 556 5.41 12.77 9.96
CA ALA A 556 6.18 13.79 9.26
C ALA A 556 5.38 14.51 8.16
N VAL A 557 4.45 13.82 7.50
CA VAL A 557 3.79 14.28 6.26
C VAL A 557 2.40 14.87 6.52
N ASP A 558 1.58 14.22 7.35
CA ASP A 558 0.14 14.48 7.45
C ASP A 558 -0.20 15.91 7.87
N PHE A 559 -1.34 16.38 7.37
CA PHE A 559 -1.91 17.68 7.68
C PHE A 559 -0.91 18.84 7.50
N GLY A 560 -0.17 18.83 6.38
CA GLY A 560 0.80 19.88 6.05
C GLY A 560 2.07 19.84 6.89
N GLY A 561 2.57 18.66 7.25
CA GLY A 561 3.87 18.49 7.92
C GLY A 561 5.07 18.85 7.04
N LEU A 562 4.87 18.90 5.72
CA LEU A 562 5.88 19.25 4.72
C LEU A 562 5.63 20.61 4.09
N LEU A 563 6.70 21.27 3.62
CA LEU A 563 6.61 22.46 2.75
C LEU A 563 5.81 22.13 1.48
N ALA A 564 5.14 23.10 0.87
CA ALA A 564 4.25 22.90 -0.26
C ALA A 564 4.94 22.20 -1.47
N SER A 565 6.13 22.65 -1.86
CA SER A 565 6.95 22.00 -2.92
C SER A 565 7.40 20.60 -2.52
N SER A 566 7.87 20.42 -1.31
CA SER A 566 8.31 19.13 -0.78
C SER A 566 7.15 18.14 -0.69
N HIS A 567 5.96 18.59 -0.30
CA HIS A 567 4.76 17.75 -0.27
C HIS A 567 4.37 17.28 -1.69
N ARG A 568 4.44 18.16 -2.68
CA ARG A 568 4.24 17.81 -4.09
C ARG A 568 5.25 16.75 -4.55
N THR A 569 6.53 16.93 -4.22
CA THR A 569 7.59 15.95 -4.54
C THR A 569 7.32 14.62 -3.83
N PHE A 570 6.96 14.64 -2.56
CA PHE A 570 6.63 13.42 -1.81
C PHE A 570 5.52 12.61 -2.49
N LEU A 571 4.41 13.23 -2.87
CA LEU A 571 3.28 12.53 -3.51
C LEU A 571 3.63 12.04 -4.92
N ASN A 572 4.43 12.78 -5.70
CA ASN A 572 4.71 12.46 -7.09
C ASN A 572 5.92 11.55 -7.30
N VAL A 573 6.84 11.48 -6.34
CA VAL A 573 8.09 10.70 -6.44
C VAL A 573 8.14 9.59 -5.38
N TYR A 574 8.04 9.94 -4.10
CA TYR A 574 8.27 8.97 -3.01
C TYR A 574 7.09 8.04 -2.77
N THR A 575 5.86 8.53 -2.88
CA THR A 575 4.66 7.66 -2.79
C THR A 575 4.65 6.59 -3.88
N PRO A 576 4.94 6.88 -5.18
CA PRO A 576 5.13 5.84 -6.19
C PRO A 576 6.25 4.84 -5.87
N HIS A 577 7.37 5.28 -5.29
CA HIS A 577 8.44 4.37 -4.86
C HIS A 577 7.97 3.45 -3.72
N HIS A 578 7.34 4.00 -2.69
CA HIS A 578 6.74 3.23 -1.61
C HIS A 578 5.76 2.17 -2.15
N ASN A 579 4.84 2.56 -3.02
CA ASN A 579 3.84 1.65 -3.58
C ASN A 579 4.50 0.51 -4.37
N ARG A 580 5.54 0.80 -5.17
CA ARG A 580 6.26 -0.21 -5.93
C ARG A 580 7.03 -1.17 -5.05
N LEU A 581 7.68 -0.68 -3.99
CA LEU A 581 8.54 -1.46 -3.11
C LEU A 581 7.74 -2.32 -2.11
N CYS A 582 6.62 -1.80 -1.58
CA CYS A 582 5.96 -2.37 -0.40
C CYS A 582 4.51 -2.80 -0.62
N GLN A 583 3.88 -2.38 -1.73
CA GLN A 583 2.49 -2.71 -2.03
C GLN A 583 2.36 -3.50 -3.33
N GLY A 584 3.34 -4.35 -3.60
CA GLY A 584 3.39 -5.15 -4.82
C GLY A 584 2.43 -6.34 -4.84
N ALA A 585 2.45 -7.04 -5.97
CA ALA A 585 1.68 -8.26 -6.18
C ALA A 585 2.35 -9.46 -5.48
N SER A 586 1.58 -10.52 -5.27
CA SER A 586 2.09 -11.79 -4.75
C SER A 586 3.17 -12.39 -5.67
N VAL A 587 4.02 -13.25 -5.10
CA VAL A 587 4.99 -14.05 -5.87
C VAL A 587 4.28 -14.79 -7.01
N GLU A 588 3.15 -15.44 -6.72
CA GLU A 588 2.36 -16.19 -7.71
C GLU A 588 1.87 -15.30 -8.85
N ALA A 589 1.35 -14.12 -8.55
CA ALA A 589 0.89 -13.19 -9.58
C ALA A 589 2.05 -12.71 -10.47
N MET A 590 3.23 -12.47 -9.88
CA MET A 590 4.41 -12.05 -10.63
C MET A 590 5.01 -13.19 -11.47
N GLU A 591 4.97 -14.43 -11.01
CA GLU A 591 5.31 -15.62 -11.84
C GLU A 591 4.39 -15.71 -13.07
N LYS A 592 3.08 -15.47 -12.90
CA LYS A 592 2.11 -15.42 -14.01
C LYS A 592 2.43 -14.31 -15.00
N VAL A 593 2.72 -13.10 -14.52
CA VAL A 593 3.15 -11.97 -15.38
C VAL A 593 4.40 -12.33 -16.16
N THR A 594 5.39 -12.93 -15.52
CA THR A 594 6.63 -13.40 -16.17
C THR A 594 6.33 -14.43 -17.27
N ALA A 595 5.46 -15.40 -16.99
CA ALA A 595 5.05 -16.41 -17.98
C ALA A 595 4.32 -15.77 -19.17
N LEU A 596 3.48 -14.75 -18.95
CA LEU A 596 2.80 -14.02 -20.03
C LEU A 596 3.79 -13.24 -20.92
N ILE A 597 4.84 -12.63 -20.33
CA ILE A 597 5.89 -11.95 -21.10
C ILE A 597 6.70 -12.97 -21.90
N LYS A 598 7.15 -14.07 -21.26
CA LYS A 598 7.92 -15.16 -21.93
C LYS A 598 7.12 -15.80 -23.06
N SER A 599 5.79 -15.90 -22.96
CA SER A 599 4.93 -16.41 -24.02
C SER A 599 4.71 -15.44 -25.21
N GLY A 600 5.13 -14.20 -25.08
CA GLY A 600 4.87 -13.12 -26.05
C GLY A 600 3.41 -12.59 -26.04
N ARG A 601 2.56 -13.05 -25.11
CA ARG A 601 1.18 -12.54 -24.97
C ARG A 601 1.17 -11.12 -24.39
N VAL A 602 2.10 -10.82 -23.47
CA VAL A 602 2.34 -9.48 -22.93
C VAL A 602 3.62 -8.92 -23.52
N ASP A 603 3.49 -7.82 -24.23
CA ASP A 603 4.59 -7.07 -24.84
C ASP A 603 4.97 -5.88 -23.97
N ILE A 604 6.20 -5.86 -23.48
CA ILE A 604 6.77 -4.75 -22.69
C ILE A 604 7.87 -4.01 -23.46
N SER A 605 8.11 -4.37 -24.72
CA SER A 605 9.26 -3.94 -25.53
C SER A 605 9.37 -2.43 -25.74
N VAL A 606 8.29 -1.68 -25.51
CA VAL A 606 8.31 -0.21 -25.56
C VAL A 606 9.14 0.41 -24.42
N GLY A 607 9.34 -0.32 -23.32
CA GLY A 607 10.27 0.07 -22.26
C GLY A 607 9.88 1.31 -21.46
N PRO A 608 10.85 1.85 -20.67
CA PRO A 608 10.65 3.05 -19.87
C PRO A 608 10.49 4.31 -20.71
N GLY A 609 9.72 5.27 -20.18
CA GLY A 609 9.41 6.53 -20.85
C GLY A 609 8.37 6.41 -21.96
N ALA A 610 7.74 5.24 -22.13
CA ALA A 610 6.76 5.01 -23.19
C ALA A 610 5.59 6.01 -23.14
N ARG A 611 5.12 6.40 -24.31
CA ARG A 611 4.06 7.39 -24.52
C ARG A 611 3.00 6.84 -25.45
N VAL A 612 1.74 7.22 -25.20
CA VAL A 612 0.62 6.93 -26.10
C VAL A 612 0.19 8.20 -26.81
N GLU A 613 -0.02 8.09 -28.11
CA GLU A 613 -0.45 9.14 -29.04
C GLU A 613 -1.57 8.59 -29.94
N CYS A 614 -2.29 9.49 -30.61
CA CYS A 614 -3.30 9.15 -31.60
C CYS A 614 -2.69 9.11 -32.99
N ASP A 615 -2.84 8.00 -33.73
CA ASP A 615 -2.44 7.89 -35.13
C ASP A 615 -3.67 8.10 -36.02
N GLU A 616 -3.83 9.31 -36.55
CA GLU A 616 -4.96 9.72 -37.37
C GLU A 616 -5.05 8.95 -38.71
N GLU A 617 -3.90 8.50 -39.24
CA GLU A 617 -3.87 7.78 -40.52
C GLU A 617 -4.38 6.35 -40.37
N ARG A 618 -4.02 5.70 -39.26
CA ARG A 618 -4.43 4.33 -38.97
C ARG A 618 -5.73 4.25 -38.20
N GLY A 619 -6.13 5.33 -37.53
CA GLY A 619 -7.26 5.33 -36.61
C GLY A 619 -7.02 4.44 -35.37
N LEU A 620 -5.77 4.36 -34.91
CA LEU A 620 -5.35 3.51 -33.78
C LEU A 620 -4.52 4.30 -32.76
N PHE A 621 -4.41 3.78 -31.55
CA PHE A 621 -3.46 4.30 -30.57
C PHE A 621 -2.04 3.82 -30.89
N ARG A 622 -1.07 4.74 -30.93
CA ARG A 622 0.36 4.43 -31.09
C ARG A 622 1.07 4.54 -29.74
N VAL A 623 1.70 3.47 -29.31
CA VAL A 623 2.59 3.47 -28.13
C VAL A 623 4.02 3.47 -28.60
N SER A 624 4.78 4.51 -28.27
CA SER A 624 6.18 4.70 -28.64
C SER A 624 7.10 4.62 -27.42
N GLY A 625 8.22 3.91 -27.56
CA GLY A 625 9.23 3.68 -26.54
C GLY A 625 10.54 4.37 -26.83
N PRO A 626 10.82 5.57 -26.30
CA PRO A 626 12.02 6.33 -26.61
C PRO A 626 13.32 5.65 -26.16
N ALA A 627 13.26 4.82 -25.11
CA ALA A 627 14.43 4.11 -24.61
C ALA A 627 14.82 2.87 -25.43
N THR A 628 13.88 2.31 -26.19
CA THR A 628 14.07 1.06 -26.96
C THR A 628 13.91 1.25 -28.47
N GLY A 629 13.35 2.39 -28.88
CA GLY A 629 12.98 2.65 -30.28
C GLY A 629 11.76 1.86 -30.77
N ALA A 630 11.09 1.10 -29.91
CA ALA A 630 9.92 0.31 -30.28
C ALA A 630 8.66 1.17 -30.47
N GLU A 631 7.84 0.79 -31.47
CA GLU A 631 6.50 1.34 -31.68
C GLU A 631 5.48 0.20 -31.76
N ARG A 632 4.32 0.40 -31.14
CA ARG A 632 3.20 -0.54 -31.16
C ARG A 632 1.89 0.20 -31.43
N TYR A 633 0.99 -0.46 -32.15
CA TYR A 633 -0.33 0.06 -32.45
C TYR A 633 -1.38 -0.78 -31.73
N ALA A 634 -2.37 -0.12 -31.15
CA ALA A 634 -3.39 -0.79 -30.36
C ALA A 634 -4.81 -0.31 -30.74
N ASP A 635 -5.72 -1.28 -30.78
CA ASP A 635 -7.15 -1.06 -31.01
C ASP A 635 -7.84 -0.51 -29.75
N ALA A 636 -7.41 -0.97 -28.59
CA ALA A 636 -7.94 -0.52 -27.31
C ALA A 636 -6.84 0.05 -26.41
N LEU A 637 -7.17 1.14 -25.70
CA LEU A 637 -6.32 1.72 -24.67
C LEU A 637 -7.04 1.65 -23.32
N VAL A 638 -6.46 0.91 -22.40
CA VAL A 638 -6.96 0.78 -21.01
C VAL A 638 -6.13 1.66 -20.09
N ASP A 639 -6.76 2.60 -19.39
CA ASP A 639 -6.10 3.32 -18.29
C ASP A 639 -6.22 2.49 -17.01
N ALA A 640 -5.15 1.75 -16.70
CA ALA A 640 -5.04 0.92 -15.51
C ALA A 640 -4.29 1.62 -14.35
N ARG A 641 -4.18 2.94 -14.40
CA ARG A 641 -3.62 3.73 -13.30
C ARG A 641 -4.69 3.99 -12.25
N VAL A 642 -4.28 4.04 -11.00
CA VAL A 642 -5.13 4.58 -9.92
C VAL A 642 -4.93 6.09 -9.89
N HIS A 643 -6.01 6.83 -10.08
CA HIS A 643 -6.00 8.29 -9.99
C HIS A 643 -6.18 8.72 -8.53
N GLY A 644 -5.46 9.76 -8.11
CA GLY A 644 -5.67 10.37 -6.80
C GLY A 644 -7.05 11.01 -6.71
N PHE A 645 -7.62 11.03 -5.51
CA PHE A 645 -8.89 11.70 -5.26
C PHE A 645 -8.78 13.22 -5.53
N ASP A 646 -9.73 13.75 -6.28
CA ASP A 646 -9.92 15.21 -6.47
C ASP A 646 -11.41 15.53 -6.41
N ALA A 647 -11.83 16.18 -5.35
CA ALA A 647 -13.23 16.50 -5.08
C ALA A 647 -13.94 17.29 -6.21
N GLU A 648 -13.20 18.06 -7.01
CA GLU A 648 -13.73 18.83 -8.14
C GLU A 648 -13.88 17.98 -9.40
N ARG A 649 -12.99 16.98 -9.57
CA ARG A 649 -12.90 16.14 -10.77
C ARG A 649 -13.59 14.79 -10.62
N ASP A 650 -13.97 14.42 -9.42
CA ASP A 650 -14.56 13.12 -9.11
C ASP A 650 -15.80 12.81 -9.98
N VAL A 651 -15.94 11.55 -10.40
CA VAL A 651 -17.11 11.08 -11.15
C VAL A 651 -18.37 11.06 -10.30
N MET A 652 -18.26 10.92 -8.98
CA MET A 652 -19.40 10.95 -8.06
C MET A 652 -19.92 12.38 -7.91
N PRO A 653 -21.18 12.65 -8.31
CA PRO A 653 -21.74 14.01 -8.31
C PRO A 653 -21.76 14.69 -6.93
N VAL A 654 -21.76 13.90 -5.85
CA VAL A 654 -21.84 14.42 -4.48
C VAL A 654 -20.69 15.39 -4.16
N TYR A 655 -19.46 15.10 -4.59
CA TYR A 655 -18.31 15.94 -4.26
C TYR A 655 -18.34 17.32 -4.94
N PRO A 656 -18.48 17.44 -6.28
CA PRO A 656 -18.64 18.76 -6.89
C PRO A 656 -19.90 19.50 -6.42
N ASN A 657 -20.97 18.79 -6.00
CA ASN A 657 -22.15 19.42 -5.44
C ASN A 657 -21.87 20.01 -4.04
N LEU A 658 -21.19 19.27 -3.17
CA LEU A 658 -20.80 19.78 -1.84
C LEU A 658 -19.84 20.96 -1.93
N LEU A 659 -18.90 20.96 -2.88
CA LEU A 659 -18.03 22.10 -3.17
C LEU A 659 -18.83 23.33 -3.60
N ARG A 660 -19.78 23.16 -4.54
CA ARG A 660 -20.64 24.26 -5.04
C ARG A 660 -21.52 24.85 -3.94
N ARG A 661 -21.99 24.03 -3.01
CA ARG A 661 -22.76 24.48 -1.83
C ARG A 661 -21.89 25.12 -0.76
N GLY A 662 -20.56 25.00 -0.85
CA GLY A 662 -19.64 25.48 0.17
C GLY A 662 -19.69 24.69 1.49
N ILE A 663 -20.27 23.49 1.49
CA ILE A 663 -20.28 22.57 2.64
C ILE A 663 -18.89 22.01 2.87
N VAL A 664 -18.12 21.80 1.81
CA VAL A 664 -16.71 21.40 1.83
C VAL A 664 -15.86 22.39 1.02
N ARG A 665 -14.55 22.36 1.25
CA ARG A 665 -13.55 23.00 0.39
C ARG A 665 -12.36 22.05 0.20
N LYS A 666 -11.56 22.28 -0.85
CA LYS A 666 -10.31 21.54 -1.06
C LYS A 666 -9.25 22.05 -0.07
N TRP A 667 -8.47 21.13 0.44
CA TRP A 667 -7.34 21.48 1.29
C TRP A 667 -6.21 22.10 0.46
N ALA A 668 -5.53 23.07 1.03
CA ALA A 668 -4.36 23.69 0.46
C ALA A 668 -3.21 23.70 1.47
N ASN A 669 -2.04 23.29 1.03
CA ASN A 669 -0.79 23.50 1.77
C ASN A 669 -0.22 24.86 1.38
N PRO A 670 -0.23 25.86 2.26
CA PRO A 670 0.21 27.19 1.93
C PRO A 670 1.71 27.25 1.60
N GLY A 671 2.06 27.85 0.46
CA GLY A 671 3.43 28.04 0.05
C GLY A 671 4.12 29.18 0.80
N ILE A 672 5.39 29.01 1.16
CA ILE A 672 6.23 30.04 1.76
C ILE A 672 7.16 30.60 0.67
N GLY A 673 6.78 31.73 0.08
CA GLY A 673 7.52 32.32 -1.05
C GLY A 673 7.33 31.53 -2.38
N GLU A 674 6.40 30.59 -2.41
CA GLU A 674 6.01 29.78 -3.55
C GLU A 674 4.48 29.65 -3.63
N ALA A 675 3.96 29.08 -4.71
CA ALA A 675 2.52 28.82 -4.84
C ALA A 675 2.04 27.74 -3.86
N ASP A 676 0.81 27.90 -3.38
CA ASP A 676 0.13 26.87 -2.59
C ASP A 676 0.08 25.54 -3.36
N PHE A 677 0.11 24.44 -2.62
CA PHE A 677 -0.09 23.12 -3.17
C PHE A 677 -1.46 22.57 -2.80
N VAL A 678 -2.28 22.28 -3.80
CA VAL A 678 -3.63 21.72 -3.65
C VAL A 678 -3.64 20.29 -4.22
N PRO A 679 -3.53 19.24 -3.39
CA PRO A 679 -3.45 17.87 -3.87
C PRO A 679 -4.77 17.32 -4.44
N GLY A 680 -5.92 17.82 -3.98
CA GLY A 680 -7.26 17.41 -4.44
C GLY A 680 -8.20 17.00 -3.32
N GLY A 681 -7.68 16.50 -2.21
CA GLY A 681 -8.44 16.11 -1.03
C GLY A 681 -9.16 17.25 -0.33
N LEU A 682 -10.13 16.89 0.51
CA LEU A 682 -10.93 17.83 1.28
C LEU A 682 -10.14 18.41 2.47
N ASP A 683 -10.45 19.65 2.82
CA ASP A 683 -9.96 20.27 4.05
C ASP A 683 -10.75 19.70 5.24
N LEU A 684 -10.09 18.80 5.98
CA LEU A 684 -10.67 18.06 7.10
C LEU A 684 -9.94 18.40 8.39
N THR A 685 -10.68 18.44 9.49
CA THR A 685 -10.08 18.47 10.84
C THR A 685 -9.43 17.12 11.18
N PRO A 686 -8.63 17.00 12.25
CA PRO A 686 -8.12 15.72 12.73
C PRO A 686 -9.21 14.69 13.05
N GLU A 687 -10.45 15.14 13.34
CA GLU A 687 -11.63 14.32 13.59
C GLU A 687 -12.40 14.00 12.29
N PHE A 688 -11.83 14.33 11.13
CA PHE A 688 -12.40 14.10 9.79
C PHE A 688 -13.68 14.89 9.47
N HIS A 689 -13.94 15.97 10.18
CA HIS A 689 -15.01 16.89 9.86
C HIS A 689 -14.56 17.89 8.78
N PRO A 690 -15.39 18.16 7.76
CA PRO A 690 -15.02 19.10 6.71
C PRO A 690 -15.01 20.55 7.21
N VAL A 691 -14.04 21.29 6.70
CA VAL A 691 -14.01 22.76 6.82
C VAL A 691 -14.78 23.34 5.64
N ARG A 692 -15.81 24.12 5.94
CA ARG A 692 -16.68 24.80 4.96
C ARG A 692 -15.92 25.90 4.21
N ALA A 693 -16.49 26.36 3.10
CA ALA A 693 -15.92 27.46 2.31
C ALA A 693 -15.73 28.76 3.13
N ASP A 694 -16.56 29.00 4.16
CA ASP A 694 -16.48 30.14 5.07
C ASP A 694 -15.52 29.92 6.25
N GLY A 695 -14.86 28.79 6.33
CA GLY A 695 -13.90 28.41 7.37
C GLY A 695 -14.50 27.78 8.62
N ARG A 696 -15.82 27.63 8.71
CA ARG A 696 -16.46 26.91 9.83
C ARG A 696 -16.32 25.40 9.67
N VAL A 697 -16.21 24.68 10.78
CA VAL A 697 -16.21 23.22 10.80
C VAL A 697 -17.65 22.71 10.77
N GLU A 698 -17.94 21.73 9.92
CA GLU A 698 -19.25 21.07 9.86
C GLU A 698 -19.18 19.71 10.57
N SER A 699 -19.43 19.69 11.87
CA SER A 699 -19.28 18.50 12.71
C SER A 699 -20.35 17.41 12.52
N ARG A 700 -21.42 17.70 11.77
CA ARG A 700 -22.47 16.72 11.45
C ARG A 700 -22.11 15.81 10.27
N ILE A 701 -21.04 16.14 9.53
CA ILE A 701 -20.54 15.34 8.42
C ILE A 701 -19.14 14.86 8.76
N THR A 702 -18.86 13.59 8.50
CA THR A 702 -17.52 13.01 8.65
C THR A 702 -17.12 12.28 7.38
N PHE A 703 -15.87 12.46 6.95
CA PHE A 703 -15.32 11.78 5.75
C PHE A 703 -14.18 10.86 6.18
N LEU A 704 -14.30 9.56 5.94
CA LEU A 704 -13.21 8.60 6.16
C LEU A 704 -12.71 8.02 4.83
N GLY A 705 -11.41 7.82 4.74
CA GLY A 705 -10.76 7.23 3.57
C GLY A 705 -10.35 8.24 2.49
N PRO A 706 -10.52 7.92 1.19
CA PRO A 706 -9.98 8.68 0.06
C PRO A 706 -10.26 10.18 0.01
N PRO A 707 -11.37 10.72 0.52
CA PRO A 707 -11.56 12.18 0.59
C PRO A 707 -10.46 12.94 1.32
N SER A 708 -9.68 12.28 2.18
CA SER A 708 -8.49 12.87 2.84
C SER A 708 -7.17 12.67 2.07
N GLU A 709 -7.21 12.07 0.88
CA GLU A 709 -6.01 11.77 0.10
C GLU A 709 -5.23 13.05 -0.25
N GLY A 710 -3.90 12.98 -0.10
CA GLY A 710 -3.02 14.13 -0.27
C GLY A 710 -2.95 15.06 0.93
N VAL A 711 -3.94 15.06 1.83
CA VAL A 711 -3.85 15.70 3.16
C VAL A 711 -3.20 14.73 4.13
N MET A 712 -3.57 13.46 4.01
CA MET A 712 -3.02 12.32 4.73
C MET A 712 -2.32 11.37 3.76
N TYR A 713 -1.21 10.79 4.20
CA TYR A 713 -0.40 9.89 3.39
C TYR A 713 -1.05 8.51 3.20
N HIS A 714 -1.77 8.01 4.22
CA HIS A 714 -2.32 6.66 4.17
C HIS A 714 -3.70 6.61 4.82
N GLN A 715 -4.75 6.29 4.03
CA GLN A 715 -6.15 6.42 4.44
C GLN A 715 -6.95 5.13 4.33
N ILE A 716 -6.48 4.15 3.55
CA ILE A 716 -7.20 2.92 3.26
C ILE A 716 -6.38 1.68 3.60
N GLY A 717 -7.07 0.59 3.88
CA GLY A 717 -6.46 -0.72 4.09
C GLY A 717 -7.44 -1.69 4.74
N ALA A 718 -7.22 -2.99 4.55
CA ALA A 718 -7.89 -4.00 5.36
C ALA A 718 -7.35 -3.95 6.79
N LEU A 719 -8.18 -4.21 7.79
CA LEU A 719 -7.73 -4.34 9.17
C LEU A 719 -6.74 -5.51 9.30
N ARG A 720 -5.82 -5.40 10.24
CA ARG A 720 -4.89 -6.50 10.58
C ARG A 720 -5.22 -7.02 11.98
N PRO A 721 -5.23 -8.34 12.17
CA PRO A 721 -5.33 -8.91 13.51
C PRO A 721 -4.05 -8.60 14.31
N ASN A 722 -4.17 -8.49 15.61
CA ASN A 722 -3.07 -8.24 16.55
C ASN A 722 -2.28 -6.95 16.25
N LYS A 723 -2.94 -5.96 15.69
CA LYS A 723 -2.32 -4.67 15.31
C LYS A 723 -3.29 -3.51 15.55
N ASP A 724 -2.80 -2.49 16.24
CA ASP A 724 -3.47 -1.20 16.34
C ASP A 724 -3.37 -0.46 14.98
N HIS A 725 -4.33 -0.72 14.10
CA HIS A 725 -4.28 -0.32 12.70
C HIS A 725 -4.88 1.07 12.49
N HIS A 726 -4.26 1.92 11.64
CA HIS A 726 -4.71 3.30 11.40
C HIS A 726 -6.18 3.42 10.98
N VAL A 727 -6.72 2.50 10.17
CA VAL A 727 -8.14 2.53 9.75
C VAL A 727 -9.07 2.39 10.94
N ILE A 728 -8.78 1.50 11.90
CA ILE A 728 -9.62 1.38 13.10
C ILE A 728 -9.49 2.60 13.99
N ARG A 729 -8.31 3.24 14.02
CA ARG A 729 -8.08 4.50 14.74
C ARG A 729 -8.93 5.64 14.19
N ASP A 730 -9.02 5.76 12.87
CA ASP A 730 -9.85 6.77 12.23
C ASP A 730 -11.33 6.54 12.55
N ILE A 731 -11.78 5.29 12.55
CA ILE A 731 -13.15 4.91 12.95
C ILE A 731 -13.40 5.22 14.43
N LEU A 732 -12.44 4.91 15.32
CA LEU A 732 -12.56 5.20 16.76
C LEU A 732 -12.62 6.71 17.02
N CYS A 733 -11.86 7.51 16.28
CA CYS A 733 -11.92 8.97 16.36
C CYS A 733 -13.35 9.47 16.09
N TRP A 734 -14.01 8.97 15.04
CA TRP A 734 -15.38 9.31 14.71
C TRP A 734 -16.38 8.77 15.77
N ILE A 735 -16.28 7.49 16.13
CA ILE A 735 -17.32 6.86 16.96
C ILE A 735 -17.33 7.38 18.39
N HIS A 736 -16.18 7.76 18.95
CA HIS A 736 -16.10 8.38 20.26
C HIS A 736 -16.76 9.77 20.30
N ALA A 737 -16.71 10.51 19.19
CA ALA A 737 -17.42 11.78 19.05
C ALA A 737 -18.94 11.55 18.86
N PHE A 738 -19.33 10.55 18.05
CA PHE A 738 -20.71 10.23 17.73
C PHE A 738 -21.46 9.60 18.90
N MET A 739 -20.83 8.66 19.62
CA MET A 739 -21.39 7.96 20.77
C MET A 739 -20.41 8.03 21.97
N PRO A 740 -20.33 9.16 22.68
CA PRO A 740 -19.46 9.28 23.83
C PRO A 740 -19.73 8.17 24.84
N GLN A 741 -18.68 7.50 25.30
CA GLN A 741 -18.79 6.56 26.40
C GLN A 741 -19.04 7.35 27.69
N GLU A 742 -19.95 6.88 28.55
CA GLU A 742 -20.09 7.43 29.89
C GLU A 742 -18.77 7.23 30.64
N SER A 743 -18.07 8.33 30.92
CA SER A 743 -16.85 8.27 31.73
C SER A 743 -17.21 7.65 33.10
N PRO A 744 -16.52 6.62 33.55
CA PRO A 744 -16.60 6.22 34.95
C PRO A 744 -16.22 7.45 35.79
N ALA A 745 -17.11 7.87 36.67
CA ALA A 745 -17.01 9.10 37.45
C ALA A 745 -15.61 9.23 38.09
N GLY A 746 -14.78 10.12 37.56
CA GLY A 746 -13.46 10.46 38.11
C GLY A 746 -12.23 10.47 37.16
N GLY A 747 -12.35 10.12 35.90
CA GLY A 747 -11.20 10.12 34.96
C GLY A 747 -11.09 11.43 34.19
N LYS A 748 -9.94 12.11 34.27
CA LYS A 748 -9.61 13.24 33.40
C LYS A 748 -9.54 12.75 31.96
N THR A 749 -10.31 13.35 31.06
CA THR A 749 -10.17 13.20 29.60
C THR A 749 -8.71 13.46 29.21
N LYS A 750 -7.99 12.42 28.79
CA LYS A 750 -6.76 12.57 28.02
C LYS A 750 -7.15 12.92 26.59
N GLU A 751 -6.68 14.05 26.10
CA GLU A 751 -6.70 14.34 24.68
C GLU A 751 -6.07 13.16 23.94
N LEU A 752 -6.82 12.59 22.99
CA LEU A 752 -6.36 11.54 22.09
C LEU A 752 -5.35 12.14 21.11
N GLU A 753 -4.10 12.24 21.53
CA GLU A 753 -3.01 12.40 20.56
C GLU A 753 -2.94 11.13 19.70
N ARG A 754 -2.98 11.28 18.37
CA ARG A 754 -2.59 10.22 17.43
C ARG A 754 -1.14 9.82 17.75
N ASN A 755 -0.99 8.79 18.57
CA ASN A 755 0.33 8.25 18.85
C ASN A 755 0.65 7.22 17.77
N PRO A 756 1.64 7.46 16.90
CA PRO A 756 2.03 6.51 15.87
C PRO A 756 2.87 5.41 16.52
N SER A 757 2.24 4.30 16.81
CA SER A 757 2.95 3.07 17.18
C SER A 757 3.13 2.15 15.99
#